data_fe538ba4ef2bf5cd8ba4f0c5f7b5ab00
#
_entry.id   fe538ba4ef2bf5cd8ba4f0c5f7b5ab00
#
_cell.length_a   1.000
_cell.length_b   1.000
_cell.length_c   1.000
_cell.angle_alpha   90.00
_cell.angle_beta   90.00
_cell.angle_gamma   90.00
#
_symmetry.space_group_name_H-M   'P 1'
#
loop_
_entity.id
_entity.type
_entity.pdbx_description
1 polymer ?
#
loop_
_entity_poly.entity_id
_entity_poly.type
_entity_poly.pdbx_seq_one_letter_code
_entity_poly.pdbx_strand_id
1 'polypeptide(L)'
;MRIEDVKAYEIVEDRRIEELNTRALLLRHKKTGARVALMENEDENKVFYIGFRTPPKESTGVMHILEHSVLCGSREFPVKDPFIELAKGSLNTFLNAMTYPDKTVYPVASCNDKDFQNLMHVYLDAVFYPNIYNTDMTFRQEGWHYEMEDAEDELTINGVVYNEMKGAFSSPDDVLEREIFNSLFPDTTYSEESGGDPKVIPELTYDHYLDVHRQYYHPSNSYIYLYGNMDMAEKLIFIDEHYLSAFDTLSIDSTIPAQKAFDAQIEVKNYFSITENEPEKENSYLSYNCVTNDCLDRKAYIAFQVIDYALCSAPGAVLKQALLDAGIGKDIYSFYDNGIKQPYFSVVAKNSDACKKDEFVALIEEVLQKLVKDGFDKDTLRAGLNYYEFKYREADFGSYPPGLMYGLQMFDSWLYDDAKPFIHIEADDTFKQLREEIEGDYFEQLLKTAILENTHKSVVIVEPKKNLVEQEEKQLKEKLAAYKASLTKEEIEKIVEDTRLLTEYQETEDEPEKLACIPVLEREDIKKETEKLYNEVRSIGGKTCLYHPIFTNGISYSRLLFQVKAVPEKYFPYMGLLKSVLGYVATEKYSYAELFNQIHLNTGGIVPVVNVYTNSKDLEDITISFEWKMKTLQGKLPEAFALLEEILFTSKLSDKKRLQEILGELKSRMQSNMISAGHQVAAGRAAAYFSKAAAIQETFTGLPAYQLVSRVEGDMEQYGNELVEGLTGLCKFLFTEGNLLFDFTGEEEEYQEFVKVAEAFAGKLPNEAIEAAHIPVKTEKKNEGLLSSSQVQYVCRAGNYRKDGLEYTGALRVLKVIMGYDYLWNQVRVKGGAYGCMCSFSKSGDSYFVSYRDPNLKKTVDVFEQAADYVASFTQDDRSMTQYIIGAISELDTPLTPAAKALRSLTAFMTKQTQEDLQKEREELLATNQEAIRNLSGHIRSFVEQDYFCVVGNDEKIKEAAELFDTVTDLY
;
A
#
# COMPACT_ATOMS: atom_id res chain seq x y z
N MET A 1 -25.79 9.16 27.65
CA MET A 1 -25.56 10.57 28.15
C MET A 1 -25.33 11.43 26.92
N ARG A 2 -25.63 12.76 26.98
CA ARG A 2 -25.28 13.64 25.84
C ARG A 2 -23.84 14.14 25.98
N ILE A 3 -23.19 14.43 24.88
CA ILE A 3 -21.79 14.94 24.86
C ILE A 3 -21.69 16.24 25.68
N GLU A 4 -22.70 17.13 25.62
CA GLU A 4 -22.77 18.39 26.35
C GLU A 4 -22.79 18.22 27.88
N ASP A 5 -23.15 17.03 28.36
CA ASP A 5 -23.20 16.74 29.80
C ASP A 5 -21.84 16.26 30.37
N VAL A 6 -20.83 15.99 29.51
CA VAL A 6 -19.49 15.54 29.91
C VAL A 6 -18.62 16.72 30.32
N LYS A 7 -18.56 16.99 31.61
CA LYS A 7 -17.98 18.22 32.21
C LYS A 7 -16.45 18.38 32.02
N ALA A 8 -15.72 17.29 31.77
CA ALA A 8 -14.28 17.29 31.61
C ALA A 8 -13.82 18.01 30.34
N TYR A 9 -14.71 18.16 29.37
CA TYR A 9 -14.41 18.79 28.08
C TYR A 9 -15.14 20.12 27.91
N GLU A 10 -14.55 20.98 27.11
CA GLU A 10 -15.15 22.18 26.58
C GLU A 10 -15.45 21.95 25.10
N ILE A 11 -16.65 22.24 24.65
CA ILE A 11 -17.00 22.20 23.22
C ILE A 11 -16.52 23.50 22.60
N VAL A 12 -15.56 23.44 21.71
CA VAL A 12 -15.01 24.57 20.96
C VAL A 12 -15.85 24.85 19.71
N GLU A 13 -16.25 23.79 19.01
CA GLU A 13 -17.08 23.85 17.81
C GLU A 13 -18.05 22.66 17.78
N ASP A 14 -19.28 22.89 17.29
CA ASP A 14 -20.32 21.88 17.02
C ASP A 14 -21.01 22.26 15.72
N ARG A 15 -20.88 21.40 14.70
CA ARG A 15 -21.42 21.69 13.36
C ARG A 15 -21.77 20.41 12.63
N ARG A 16 -22.54 20.51 11.57
CA ARG A 16 -22.84 19.42 10.67
C ARG A 16 -22.05 19.55 9.39
N ILE A 17 -21.41 18.48 8.96
CA ILE A 17 -20.78 18.32 7.64
C ILE A 17 -21.78 17.54 6.78
N GLU A 18 -22.50 18.28 5.92
CA GLU A 18 -23.63 17.71 5.17
C GLU A 18 -23.17 16.65 4.16
N GLU A 19 -22.07 16.88 3.45
CA GLU A 19 -21.52 15.98 2.44
C GLU A 19 -21.11 14.63 3.01
N LEU A 20 -20.75 14.55 4.29
CA LEU A 20 -20.42 13.32 5.01
C LEU A 20 -21.59 12.81 5.90
N ASN A 21 -22.72 13.49 5.89
CA ASN A 21 -23.86 13.22 6.79
C ASN A 21 -23.44 13.05 8.26
N THR A 22 -22.50 13.88 8.74
CA THR A 22 -21.82 13.71 10.02
C THR A 22 -21.99 14.94 10.90
N ARG A 23 -22.23 14.74 12.20
CA ARG A 23 -22.07 15.81 13.21
C ARG A 23 -20.60 15.83 13.64
N ALA A 24 -19.94 16.95 13.45
CA ALA A 24 -18.54 17.15 13.77
C ALA A 24 -18.39 18.08 14.97
N LEU A 25 -17.66 17.65 16.00
CA LEU A 25 -17.38 18.45 17.19
C LEU A 25 -15.88 18.54 17.40
N LEU A 26 -15.44 19.75 17.75
CA LEU A 26 -14.11 19.99 18.28
C LEU A 26 -14.23 20.28 19.78
N LEU A 27 -13.49 19.52 20.59
CA LEU A 27 -13.47 19.65 22.04
C LEU A 27 -12.05 19.86 22.54
N ARG A 28 -11.97 20.44 23.74
CA ARG A 28 -10.72 20.57 24.47
C ARG A 28 -10.88 19.99 25.88
N HIS A 29 -10.00 19.12 26.30
CA HIS A 29 -9.98 18.62 27.66
C HIS A 29 -9.50 19.72 28.62
N LYS A 30 -10.32 20.09 29.62
CA LYS A 30 -10.11 21.29 30.45
C LYS A 30 -8.85 21.22 31.29
N LYS A 31 -8.50 20.04 31.81
CA LYS A 31 -7.35 19.86 32.69
C LYS A 31 -6.02 19.83 31.93
N THR A 32 -5.96 19.09 30.86
CA THR A 32 -4.68 18.83 30.15
C THR A 32 -4.50 19.66 28.90
N GLY A 33 -5.61 20.18 28.34
CA GLY A 33 -5.59 20.87 27.04
C GLY A 33 -5.55 19.93 25.84
N ALA A 34 -5.72 18.62 26.04
CA ALA A 34 -5.80 17.64 24.94
C ALA A 34 -6.90 18.02 23.94
N ARG A 35 -6.60 17.89 22.66
CA ARG A 35 -7.50 18.20 21.55
C ARG A 35 -8.28 16.96 21.21
N VAL A 36 -9.59 17.08 21.02
CA VAL A 36 -10.44 15.94 20.68
C VAL A 36 -11.38 16.33 19.55
N ALA A 37 -11.41 15.56 18.47
CA ALA A 37 -12.35 15.70 17.38
C ALA A 37 -13.28 14.50 17.32
N LEU A 38 -14.58 14.75 17.20
CA LEU A 38 -15.60 13.70 17.08
C LEU A 38 -16.30 13.85 15.73
N MET A 39 -16.52 12.71 15.06
CA MET A 39 -17.28 12.60 13.83
C MET A 39 -18.41 11.58 14.05
N GLU A 40 -19.56 12.07 14.54
CA GLU A 40 -20.72 11.24 14.89
C GLU A 40 -21.59 11.01 13.66
N ASN A 41 -21.74 9.75 13.24
CA ASN A 41 -22.52 9.32 12.08
C ASN A 41 -23.00 7.87 12.23
N GLU A 42 -23.61 7.30 11.17
CA GLU A 42 -24.20 5.96 11.17
C GLU A 42 -23.22 4.85 10.70
N ASP A 43 -21.95 5.15 10.50
CA ASP A 43 -20.98 4.14 10.09
C ASP A 43 -20.66 3.20 11.25
N GLU A 44 -20.92 1.90 11.05
CA GLU A 44 -20.64 0.87 12.05
C GLU A 44 -19.13 0.59 12.22
N ASN A 45 -18.31 0.98 11.24
CA ASN A 45 -16.86 0.83 11.32
C ASN A 45 -16.22 1.99 12.11
N LYS A 46 -16.22 1.81 13.42
CA LYS A 46 -15.75 2.81 14.38
C LYS A 46 -14.24 2.98 14.28
N VAL A 47 -13.78 4.22 14.35
CA VAL A 47 -12.35 4.54 14.31
C VAL A 47 -11.98 5.38 15.54
N PHE A 48 -10.88 5.01 16.15
CA PHE A 48 -10.16 5.80 17.14
C PHE A 48 -8.73 5.99 16.67
N TYR A 49 -8.19 7.17 16.86
CA TYR A 49 -6.75 7.32 16.97
C TYR A 49 -6.35 8.31 18.05
N ILE A 50 -5.14 8.12 18.57
CA ILE A 50 -4.40 9.15 19.27
C ILE A 50 -3.13 9.46 18.48
N GLY A 51 -2.91 10.75 18.20
CA GLY A 51 -1.73 11.23 17.50
C GLY A 51 -0.98 12.25 18.33
N PHE A 52 0.32 12.36 18.11
CA PHE A 52 1.19 13.35 18.73
C PHE A 52 1.94 14.10 17.64
N ARG A 53 2.16 15.40 17.86
CA ARG A 53 3.09 16.16 17.04
C ARG A 53 4.50 15.84 17.50
N THR A 54 5.28 15.18 16.62
CA THR A 54 6.60 14.61 16.92
C THR A 54 7.64 15.06 15.90
N PRO A 55 7.96 16.37 15.85
CA PRO A 55 8.97 16.88 14.93
C PRO A 55 10.36 16.36 15.30
N PRO A 56 11.02 15.54 14.44
CA PRO A 56 12.37 15.07 14.70
C PRO A 56 13.38 16.22 14.70
N LYS A 57 14.42 16.09 15.51
CA LYS A 57 15.54 17.04 15.60
C LYS A 57 16.86 16.43 15.15
N GLU A 58 16.81 15.17 14.75
CA GLU A 58 17.94 14.32 14.35
C GLU A 58 17.42 13.12 13.55
N SER A 59 18.28 12.52 12.75
CA SER A 59 17.94 11.39 11.88
C SER A 59 18.21 10.03 12.53
N THR A 60 18.18 9.93 13.88
CA THR A 60 18.35 8.67 14.62
C THR A 60 17.14 7.74 14.55
N GLY A 61 16.02 8.19 13.96
CA GLY A 61 14.79 7.42 13.91
C GLY A 61 14.09 7.23 15.26
N VAL A 62 14.42 8.07 16.24
CA VAL A 62 13.88 7.96 17.60
C VAL A 62 12.34 7.97 17.62
N MET A 63 11.69 8.72 16.72
CA MET A 63 10.23 8.75 16.63
C MET A 63 9.65 7.42 16.15
N HIS A 64 10.29 6.80 15.17
CA HIS A 64 9.92 5.51 14.61
C HIS A 64 10.19 4.36 15.60
N ILE A 65 11.36 4.38 16.26
CA ILE A 65 11.68 3.40 17.31
C ILE A 65 10.70 3.50 18.49
N LEU A 66 10.28 4.72 18.87
CA LEU A 66 9.22 4.92 19.87
C LEU A 66 7.87 4.39 19.39
N GLU A 67 7.52 4.61 18.13
CA GLU A 67 6.28 4.09 17.55
C GLU A 67 6.17 2.58 17.75
N HIS A 68 7.20 1.81 17.37
CA HIS A 68 7.26 0.37 17.60
C HIS A 68 7.23 0.02 19.09
N SER A 69 8.07 0.66 19.88
CA SER A 69 8.37 0.26 21.24
C SER A 69 7.24 0.50 22.23
N VAL A 70 6.44 1.56 22.08
CA VAL A 70 5.33 1.84 23.02
C VAL A 70 4.26 0.77 22.96
N LEU A 71 4.12 0.07 21.84
CA LEU A 71 3.20 -1.04 21.67
C LEU A 71 3.73 -2.37 22.24
N CYS A 72 4.98 -2.40 22.72
CA CYS A 72 5.63 -3.56 23.34
C CYS A 72 5.43 -3.59 24.87
N GLY A 73 4.16 -3.58 25.30
CA GLY A 73 3.77 -3.67 26.71
C GLY A 73 3.58 -2.33 27.41
N SER A 74 2.66 -2.33 28.36
CA SER A 74 2.28 -1.14 29.11
C SER A 74 1.90 -1.47 30.56
N ARG A 75 1.53 -0.44 31.33
CA ARG A 75 1.20 -0.55 32.75
C ARG A 75 0.09 -1.58 33.03
N GLU A 76 -1.03 -1.53 32.29
CA GLU A 76 -2.16 -2.44 32.47
C GLU A 76 -2.04 -3.70 31.64
N PHE A 77 -1.22 -3.68 30.59
CA PHE A 77 -0.99 -4.77 29.66
C PHE A 77 0.50 -5.14 29.60
N PRO A 78 1.06 -5.74 30.69
CA PRO A 78 2.50 -5.95 30.86
C PRO A 78 3.03 -7.21 30.15
N VAL A 79 2.51 -7.49 28.94
CA VAL A 79 3.03 -8.53 28.04
C VAL A 79 4.06 -7.93 27.10
N LYS A 80 4.87 -8.76 26.45
CA LYS A 80 5.93 -8.28 25.54
C LYS A 80 5.37 -7.62 24.29
N ASP A 81 4.24 -8.11 23.77
CA ASP A 81 3.66 -7.63 22.53
C ASP A 81 2.12 -7.65 22.59
N PRO A 82 1.49 -6.66 23.27
CA PRO A 82 0.03 -6.52 23.29
C PRO A 82 -0.56 -6.31 21.89
N PHE A 83 0.20 -5.67 20.99
CA PHE A 83 -0.21 -5.44 19.61
C PHE A 83 -0.48 -6.77 18.89
N ILE A 84 0.44 -7.72 18.99
CA ILE A 84 0.27 -9.05 18.38
C ILE A 84 -0.86 -9.84 19.06
N GLU A 85 -1.00 -9.74 20.39
CA GLU A 85 -2.13 -10.36 21.09
C GLU A 85 -3.48 -9.84 20.58
N LEU A 86 -3.58 -8.54 20.29
CA LEU A 86 -4.76 -7.95 19.68
C LEU A 86 -4.91 -8.36 18.20
N ALA A 87 -3.84 -8.33 17.42
CA ALA A 87 -3.89 -8.70 15.99
C ALA A 87 -4.42 -10.11 15.77
N LYS A 88 -4.03 -11.06 16.63
CA LYS A 88 -4.50 -12.45 16.57
C LYS A 88 -5.83 -12.74 17.25
N GLY A 89 -6.40 -11.78 18.03
CA GLY A 89 -7.56 -12.05 18.89
C GLY A 89 -8.65 -10.98 18.88
N SER A 90 -8.68 -10.05 17.92
CA SER A 90 -9.72 -9.03 17.81
C SER A 90 -10.46 -9.08 16.47
N LEU A 91 -11.64 -8.41 16.42
CA LEU A 91 -12.40 -8.16 15.19
C LEU A 91 -12.01 -6.81 14.56
N ASN A 92 -10.75 -6.45 14.70
CA ASN A 92 -10.26 -5.21 14.13
C ASN A 92 -10.46 -5.16 12.61
N THR A 93 -10.84 -4.00 12.11
CA THR A 93 -10.85 -3.69 10.68
C THR A 93 -9.62 -2.88 10.28
N PHE A 94 -8.93 -2.34 11.28
CA PHE A 94 -7.63 -1.69 11.14
C PHE A 94 -6.90 -1.68 12.49
N LEU A 95 -5.63 -2.02 12.47
CA LEU A 95 -4.74 -2.03 13.63
C LEU A 95 -3.32 -1.72 13.14
N ASN A 96 -2.78 -0.55 13.50
CA ASN A 96 -1.45 -0.13 13.10
C ASN A 96 -0.91 1.00 14.00
N ALA A 97 0.33 1.41 13.75
CA ALA A 97 0.91 2.67 14.15
C ALA A 97 1.62 3.28 12.93
N MET A 98 1.83 4.59 12.90
CA MET A 98 2.34 5.29 11.73
C MET A 98 3.20 6.47 12.16
N THR A 99 4.47 6.49 11.74
CA THR A 99 5.37 7.65 11.87
C THR A 99 5.44 8.42 10.55
N TYR A 100 5.14 9.70 10.62
CA TYR A 100 5.21 10.67 9.53
C TYR A 100 6.35 11.67 9.79
N PRO A 101 6.69 12.55 8.86
CA PRO A 101 7.76 13.53 9.06
C PRO A 101 7.59 14.47 10.27
N ASP A 102 6.38 14.64 10.79
CA ASP A 102 6.10 15.59 11.86
C ASP A 102 5.08 15.13 12.92
N LYS A 103 4.56 13.91 12.76
CA LYS A 103 3.55 13.31 13.64
C LYS A 103 3.71 11.81 13.77
N THR A 104 3.27 11.26 14.89
CA THR A 104 3.13 9.81 15.10
C THR A 104 1.70 9.51 15.52
N VAL A 105 1.05 8.54 14.86
CA VAL A 105 -0.38 8.25 15.01
C VAL A 105 -0.61 6.79 15.33
N TYR A 106 -1.51 6.51 16.26
CA TYR A 106 -1.86 5.17 16.73
C TYR A 106 -3.35 4.90 16.47
N PRO A 107 -3.70 4.44 15.26
CA PRO A 107 -5.07 4.21 14.86
C PRO A 107 -5.54 2.77 15.09
N VAL A 108 -6.80 2.63 15.48
CA VAL A 108 -7.53 1.37 15.53
C VAL A 108 -8.93 1.53 14.97
N ALA A 109 -9.50 0.45 14.40
CA ALA A 109 -10.87 0.42 13.95
C ALA A 109 -11.52 -0.94 14.18
N SER A 110 -12.82 -0.95 14.51
CA SER A 110 -13.62 -2.15 14.64
C SER A 110 -15.11 -1.87 14.46
N CYS A 111 -15.84 -2.82 13.87
CA CYS A 111 -17.30 -2.78 13.83
C CYS A 111 -17.97 -3.25 15.12
N ASN A 112 -17.27 -3.97 15.97
CA ASN A 112 -17.75 -4.46 17.26
C ASN A 112 -17.44 -3.43 18.36
N ASP A 113 -18.45 -2.99 19.12
CA ASP A 113 -18.25 -1.93 20.12
C ASP A 113 -17.41 -2.36 21.32
N LYS A 114 -17.54 -3.63 21.77
CA LYS A 114 -16.71 -4.21 22.84
C LYS A 114 -15.25 -4.30 22.42
N ASP A 115 -15.00 -4.78 21.20
CA ASP A 115 -13.67 -4.87 20.61
C ASP A 115 -13.05 -3.48 20.42
N PHE A 116 -13.81 -2.54 19.88
CA PHE A 116 -13.39 -1.15 19.73
C PHE A 116 -12.94 -0.53 21.06
N GLN A 117 -13.74 -0.76 22.13
CA GLN A 117 -13.40 -0.30 23.48
C GLN A 117 -12.09 -0.94 23.99
N ASN A 118 -11.89 -2.22 23.74
CA ASN A 118 -10.69 -2.95 24.12
C ASN A 118 -9.46 -2.39 23.40
N LEU A 119 -9.56 -2.23 22.08
CA LEU A 119 -8.48 -1.68 21.23
C LEU A 119 -8.08 -0.25 21.67
N MET A 120 -9.08 0.62 21.89
CA MET A 120 -8.85 1.98 22.35
C MET A 120 -8.17 1.99 23.73
N HIS A 121 -8.57 1.12 24.65
CA HIS A 121 -7.99 1.01 25.99
C HIS A 121 -6.51 0.62 25.92
N VAL A 122 -6.19 -0.46 25.19
CA VAL A 122 -4.78 -0.92 25.06
C VAL A 122 -3.90 0.15 24.44
N TYR A 123 -4.38 0.85 23.40
CA TYR A 123 -3.59 1.90 22.73
C TYR A 123 -3.37 3.14 23.58
N LEU A 124 -4.37 3.54 24.37
CA LEU A 124 -4.20 4.66 25.30
C LEU A 124 -3.20 4.33 26.42
N ASP A 125 -3.25 3.10 26.96
CA ASP A 125 -2.29 2.69 27.99
C ASP A 125 -0.87 2.55 27.43
N ALA A 126 -0.76 2.02 26.21
CA ALA A 126 0.52 1.88 25.50
C ALA A 126 1.24 3.23 25.31
N VAL A 127 0.56 4.25 24.81
CA VAL A 127 1.19 5.55 24.50
C VAL A 127 1.50 6.37 25.75
N PHE A 128 0.68 6.28 26.82
CA PHE A 128 0.88 7.07 28.03
C PHE A 128 1.70 6.38 29.12
N TYR A 129 1.67 5.05 29.16
CA TYR A 129 2.33 4.25 30.22
C TYR A 129 3.08 3.03 29.67
N PRO A 130 3.94 3.20 28.64
CA PRO A 130 4.66 2.07 28.05
C PRO A 130 5.69 1.48 29.00
N ASN A 131 5.99 0.19 28.84
CA ASN A 131 6.98 -0.53 29.62
C ASN A 131 8.43 -0.17 29.28
N ILE A 132 8.66 0.71 28.33
CA ILE A 132 10.00 1.14 27.89
C ILE A 132 10.91 1.70 29.02
N TYR A 133 10.32 2.13 30.13
CA TYR A 133 11.04 2.61 31.29
C TYR A 133 11.55 1.51 32.21
N ASN A 134 11.07 0.29 32.06
CA ASN A 134 11.36 -0.82 32.95
C ASN A 134 12.54 -1.69 32.47
N THR A 135 12.81 -1.68 31.16
CA THR A 135 13.85 -2.47 30.51
C THR A 135 14.28 -1.85 29.17
N ASP A 136 15.55 -1.99 28.84
CA ASP A 136 16.09 -1.58 27.54
C ASP A 136 15.95 -2.66 26.44
N MET A 137 15.40 -3.83 26.76
CA MET A 137 15.28 -4.95 25.83
C MET A 137 14.43 -4.59 24.60
N THR A 138 13.31 -3.89 24.80
CA THR A 138 12.46 -3.42 23.70
C THR A 138 13.21 -2.43 22.79
N PHE A 139 13.95 -1.49 23.36
CA PHE A 139 14.78 -0.56 22.59
C PHE A 139 15.82 -1.30 21.75
N ARG A 140 16.49 -2.33 22.32
CA ARG A 140 17.48 -3.14 21.62
C ARG A 140 16.85 -3.97 20.50
N GLN A 141 15.70 -4.56 20.75
CA GLN A 141 14.97 -5.37 19.76
C GLN A 141 14.44 -4.52 18.61
N GLU A 142 13.65 -3.49 18.92
CA GLU A 142 12.96 -2.68 17.90
C GLU A 142 13.88 -1.62 17.28
N GLY A 143 14.77 -1.02 18.03
CA GLY A 143 15.69 0.02 17.56
C GLY A 143 16.96 -0.55 16.93
N TRP A 144 18.00 -0.69 17.77
CA TRP A 144 19.28 -1.21 17.34
C TRP A 144 20.11 -1.76 18.52
N HIS A 145 21.03 -2.68 18.24
CA HIS A 145 22.02 -3.19 19.16
C HIS A 145 23.24 -3.73 18.43
N TYR A 146 24.40 -3.80 19.15
CA TYR A 146 25.53 -4.61 18.71
C TYR A 146 25.25 -6.08 18.96
N GLU A 147 25.56 -6.93 17.98
CA GLU A 147 25.32 -8.36 18.04
C GLU A 147 26.60 -9.16 17.84
N MET A 148 26.86 -10.09 18.74
CA MET A 148 27.87 -11.14 18.68
C MET A 148 27.40 -12.34 19.50
N GLU A 149 27.36 -13.54 18.92
CA GLU A 149 27.04 -14.79 19.63
C GLU A 149 28.26 -15.33 20.39
N ASP A 150 29.47 -15.14 19.86
CA ASP A 150 30.75 -15.53 20.45
C ASP A 150 31.79 -14.40 20.35
N ALA A 151 32.76 -14.36 21.22
CA ALA A 151 33.82 -13.36 21.25
C ALA A 151 34.68 -13.34 19.95
N GLU A 152 34.76 -14.44 19.24
CA GLU A 152 35.49 -14.55 17.97
C GLU A 152 34.69 -14.11 16.76
N ASP A 153 33.36 -13.99 16.84
CA ASP A 153 32.48 -13.60 15.74
C ASP A 153 32.75 -12.15 15.28
N GLU A 154 32.35 -11.83 14.06
CA GLU A 154 32.30 -10.44 13.59
C GLU A 154 31.28 -9.65 14.42
N LEU A 155 31.62 -8.39 14.75
CA LEU A 155 30.67 -7.48 15.36
C LEU A 155 29.71 -6.96 14.30
N THR A 156 28.41 -7.13 14.52
CA THR A 156 27.35 -6.63 13.64
C THR A 156 26.41 -5.67 14.36
N ILE A 157 25.56 -4.99 13.60
CA ILE A 157 24.45 -4.19 14.12
C ILE A 157 23.15 -4.83 13.64
N ASN A 158 22.21 -5.01 14.57
CA ASN A 158 20.89 -5.58 14.31
C ASN A 158 19.80 -4.76 15.01
N GLY A 159 18.54 -4.93 14.62
CA GLY A 159 17.36 -4.27 15.14
C GLY A 159 16.29 -4.15 14.08
N VAL A 160 15.01 -4.21 14.48
CA VAL A 160 13.88 -4.22 13.51
C VAL A 160 13.84 -2.94 12.69
N VAL A 161 13.79 -1.76 13.33
CA VAL A 161 13.78 -0.46 12.62
C VAL A 161 15.06 -0.23 11.83
N TYR A 162 16.22 -0.61 12.39
CA TYR A 162 17.49 -0.50 11.68
C TYR A 162 17.48 -1.27 10.34
N ASN A 163 17.02 -2.53 10.36
CA ASN A 163 16.93 -3.36 9.15
C ASN A 163 15.83 -2.89 8.18
N GLU A 164 14.70 -2.44 8.72
CA GLU A 164 13.63 -1.86 7.91
C GLU A 164 14.12 -0.66 7.11
N MET A 165 14.83 0.26 7.76
CA MET A 165 15.34 1.46 7.12
C MET A 165 16.48 1.15 6.13
N LYS A 166 17.30 0.14 6.36
CA LYS A 166 18.22 -0.38 5.33
C LYS A 166 17.47 -0.79 4.06
N GLY A 167 16.32 -1.44 4.22
CA GLY A 167 15.46 -1.81 3.10
C GLY A 167 14.85 -0.60 2.40
N ALA A 168 14.34 0.39 3.14
CA ALA A 168 13.79 1.62 2.60
C ALA A 168 14.84 2.41 1.79
N PHE A 169 16.04 2.55 2.32
CA PHE A 169 17.13 3.26 1.66
C PHE A 169 17.71 2.54 0.42
N SER A 170 17.25 1.35 0.10
CA SER A 170 17.65 0.62 -1.11
C SER A 170 16.87 1.07 -2.36
N SER A 171 15.75 1.77 -2.22
CA SER A 171 14.92 2.21 -3.33
C SER A 171 15.41 3.55 -3.91
N PRO A 172 15.62 3.66 -5.22
CA PRO A 172 15.96 4.93 -5.85
C PRO A 172 14.89 6.01 -5.67
N ASP A 173 13.62 5.61 -5.62
CA ASP A 173 12.49 6.52 -5.40
C ASP A 173 12.53 7.12 -3.99
N ASP A 174 12.83 6.31 -2.97
CA ASP A 174 12.97 6.78 -1.58
C ASP A 174 14.19 7.70 -1.41
N VAL A 175 15.30 7.41 -2.11
CA VAL A 175 16.45 8.32 -2.15
C VAL A 175 16.07 9.67 -2.74
N LEU A 176 15.33 9.68 -3.86
CA LEU A 176 14.87 10.92 -4.50
C LEU A 176 13.96 11.72 -3.59
N GLU A 177 12.96 11.09 -2.98
CA GLU A 177 11.97 11.74 -2.13
C GLU A 177 12.64 12.40 -0.91
N ARG A 178 13.56 11.68 -0.25
CA ARG A 178 14.33 12.23 0.86
C ARG A 178 15.17 13.44 0.45
N GLU A 179 15.84 13.39 -0.71
CA GLU A 179 16.63 14.53 -1.20
C GLU A 179 15.74 15.72 -1.58
N ILE A 180 14.51 15.48 -2.05
CA ILE A 180 13.54 16.56 -2.27
C ILE A 180 13.20 17.25 -0.94
N PHE A 181 12.85 16.49 0.10
CA PHE A 181 12.59 17.02 1.45
C PHE A 181 13.78 17.80 1.99
N ASN A 182 14.96 17.20 2.01
CA ASN A 182 16.19 17.84 2.51
C ASN A 182 16.51 19.12 1.75
N SER A 183 16.32 19.13 0.44
CA SER A 183 16.59 20.28 -0.39
C SER A 183 15.60 21.44 -0.19
N LEU A 184 14.33 21.14 0.04
CA LEU A 184 13.29 22.17 0.22
C LEU A 184 13.21 22.72 1.65
N PHE A 185 13.60 21.92 2.65
CA PHE A 185 13.39 22.26 4.07
C PHE A 185 14.65 22.12 4.94
N PRO A 186 15.82 22.62 4.50
CA PRO A 186 17.12 22.37 5.16
C PRO A 186 17.24 22.89 6.60
N ASP A 187 16.41 23.87 7.00
CA ASP A 187 16.48 24.53 8.31
C ASP A 187 15.35 24.11 9.25
N THR A 188 14.56 23.08 8.91
CA THR A 188 13.38 22.64 9.67
C THR A 188 13.45 21.15 10.00
N THR A 189 12.47 20.66 10.75
CA THR A 189 12.31 19.24 11.08
C THR A 189 12.29 18.33 9.86
N TYR A 190 11.86 18.84 8.71
CA TYR A 190 11.76 18.05 7.47
C TYR A 190 13.13 17.79 6.79
N SER A 191 14.23 18.37 7.28
CA SER A 191 15.58 17.98 6.89
C SER A 191 16.05 16.68 7.55
N GLU A 192 15.34 16.25 8.60
CA GLU A 192 15.68 15.04 9.33
C GLU A 192 14.84 13.85 8.88
N GLU A 193 15.43 12.67 8.90
CA GLU A 193 14.74 11.44 8.57
C GLU A 193 13.99 10.89 9.78
N SER A 194 12.67 11.05 9.81
CA SER A 194 11.84 10.61 10.95
C SER A 194 11.86 9.10 11.13
N GLY A 195 11.96 8.34 10.03
CA GLY A 195 12.13 6.88 10.04
C GLY A 195 13.49 6.43 10.55
N GLY A 196 14.51 7.26 10.41
CA GLY A 196 15.88 7.00 10.80
C GLY A 196 16.81 6.67 9.64
N ASP A 197 17.97 7.33 9.57
CA ASP A 197 19.04 6.97 8.66
C ASP A 197 19.85 5.80 9.25
N PRO A 198 20.00 4.67 8.58
CA PRO A 198 20.78 3.54 9.07
C PRO A 198 22.22 3.88 9.48
N LYS A 199 22.80 4.95 8.92
CA LYS A 199 24.13 5.45 9.29
C LYS A 199 24.12 6.23 10.62
N VAL A 200 22.96 6.73 11.04
CA VAL A 200 22.78 7.59 12.21
C VAL A 200 22.03 6.88 13.34
N ILE A 201 21.12 5.95 13.03
CA ILE A 201 20.37 5.16 14.02
C ILE A 201 21.27 4.64 15.17
N PRO A 202 22.50 4.10 14.91
CA PRO A 202 23.37 3.60 16.00
C PRO A 202 23.95 4.67 16.93
N GLU A 203 23.64 5.94 16.72
CA GLU A 203 24.02 7.03 17.62
C GLU A 203 22.96 7.26 18.71
N LEU A 204 21.75 6.70 18.53
CA LEU A 204 20.66 6.83 19.52
C LEU A 204 20.97 6.08 20.81
N THR A 205 20.94 6.79 21.92
CA THR A 205 21.09 6.20 23.25
C THR A 205 19.73 5.93 23.91
N TYR A 206 19.68 4.93 24.78
CA TYR A 206 18.46 4.60 25.51
C TYR A 206 17.94 5.76 26.38
N ASP A 207 18.83 6.51 27.03
CA ASP A 207 18.44 7.66 27.84
C ASP A 207 17.77 8.76 26.99
N HIS A 208 18.34 9.06 25.81
CA HIS A 208 17.78 10.05 24.90
C HIS A 208 16.41 9.61 24.35
N TYR A 209 16.31 8.34 24.00
CA TYR A 209 15.03 7.74 23.57
C TYR A 209 13.94 7.90 24.63
N LEU A 210 14.23 7.67 25.92
CA LEU A 210 13.28 7.88 27.01
C LEU A 210 12.92 9.36 27.19
N ASP A 211 13.89 10.27 27.02
CA ASP A 211 13.66 11.71 27.15
C ASP A 211 12.72 12.23 26.04
N VAL A 212 12.83 11.72 24.81
CA VAL A 212 11.94 12.06 23.71
C VAL A 212 10.50 11.59 23.97
N HIS A 213 10.30 10.38 24.51
CA HIS A 213 8.98 9.94 24.95
C HIS A 213 8.39 10.88 26.01
N ARG A 214 9.15 11.22 27.07
CA ARG A 214 8.70 12.16 28.12
C ARG A 214 8.34 13.53 27.56
N GLN A 215 9.04 13.97 26.52
CA GLN A 215 8.81 15.27 25.89
C GLN A 215 7.51 15.32 25.08
N TYR A 216 7.24 14.33 24.24
CA TYR A 216 6.19 14.44 23.25
C TYR A 216 4.93 13.62 23.55
N TYR A 217 5.02 12.53 24.31
CA TYR A 217 3.91 11.62 24.60
C TYR A 217 3.14 12.05 25.86
N HIS A 218 2.49 13.19 25.76
CA HIS A 218 1.73 13.79 26.86
C HIS A 218 0.38 14.29 26.33
N PRO A 219 -0.72 14.23 27.13
CA PRO A 219 -2.04 14.69 26.68
C PRO A 219 -2.06 16.12 26.15
N SER A 220 -1.24 17.03 26.66
CA SER A 220 -1.16 18.43 26.18
C SER A 220 -0.62 18.55 24.75
N ASN A 221 0.02 17.52 24.21
CA ASN A 221 0.52 17.42 22.82
C ASN A 221 -0.33 16.49 21.96
N SER A 222 -1.39 15.87 22.52
CA SER A 222 -2.17 14.85 21.82
C SER A 222 -3.31 15.45 20.98
N TYR A 223 -3.67 14.69 19.95
CA TYR A 223 -4.81 14.84 19.07
C TYR A 223 -5.60 13.54 19.09
N ILE A 224 -6.79 13.56 19.67
CA ILE A 224 -7.66 12.38 19.85
C ILE A 224 -8.81 12.49 18.86
N TYR A 225 -9.11 11.40 18.18
CA TYR A 225 -10.15 11.33 17.18
C TYR A 225 -11.05 10.12 17.39
N LEU A 226 -12.37 10.34 17.31
CA LEU A 226 -13.39 9.31 17.35
C LEU A 226 -14.36 9.49 16.18
N TYR A 227 -14.64 8.41 15.45
CA TYR A 227 -15.53 8.41 14.29
C TYR A 227 -16.47 7.21 14.33
N GLY A 228 -17.71 7.43 13.88
CA GLY A 228 -18.68 6.36 13.61
C GLY A 228 -19.85 6.33 14.57
N ASN A 229 -20.61 5.23 14.50
CA ASN A 229 -21.79 4.98 15.30
C ASN A 229 -21.43 4.40 16.66
N MET A 230 -21.33 5.24 17.70
CA MET A 230 -21.03 4.84 19.07
C MET A 230 -21.59 5.84 20.08
N ASP A 231 -21.68 5.47 21.37
CA ASP A 231 -21.91 6.44 22.45
C ASP A 231 -20.65 7.27 22.71
N MET A 232 -20.53 8.40 22.00
CA MET A 232 -19.39 9.31 22.11
C MET A 232 -19.17 9.82 23.54
N ALA A 233 -20.25 10.05 24.31
CA ALA A 233 -20.14 10.53 25.69
C ALA A 233 -19.52 9.47 26.61
N GLU A 234 -19.88 8.19 26.43
CA GLU A 234 -19.25 7.07 27.15
C GLU A 234 -17.75 6.99 26.88
N LYS A 235 -17.35 7.07 25.61
CA LYS A 235 -15.94 7.02 25.20
C LYS A 235 -15.16 8.21 25.78
N LEU A 236 -15.73 9.43 25.76
CA LEU A 236 -15.08 10.62 26.35
C LEU A 236 -14.90 10.49 27.86
N ILE A 237 -15.90 9.93 28.58
CA ILE A 237 -15.79 9.70 30.04
C ILE A 237 -14.69 8.68 30.31
N PHE A 238 -14.65 7.59 29.56
CA PHE A 238 -13.60 6.58 29.70
C PHE A 238 -12.21 7.17 29.50
N ILE A 239 -12.00 7.94 28.42
CA ILE A 239 -10.72 8.59 28.13
C ILE A 239 -10.31 9.56 29.25
N ASP A 240 -11.24 10.34 29.80
CA ASP A 240 -10.98 11.24 30.92
C ASP A 240 -10.62 10.47 32.19
N GLU A 241 -11.51 9.59 32.66
CA GLU A 241 -11.40 8.93 33.98
C GLU A 241 -10.21 7.97 34.07
N HIS A 242 -9.88 7.24 32.98
CA HIS A 242 -8.78 6.28 32.99
C HIS A 242 -7.42 6.89 32.62
N TYR A 243 -7.39 7.99 31.86
CA TYR A 243 -6.15 8.53 31.32
C TYR A 243 -5.96 10.03 31.57
N LEU A 244 -6.76 10.90 30.94
CA LEU A 244 -6.45 12.33 30.89
C LEU A 244 -6.51 13.01 32.25
N SER A 245 -7.41 12.60 33.14
CA SER A 245 -7.55 13.17 34.50
C SER A 245 -6.31 12.95 35.38
N ALA A 246 -5.44 11.99 35.05
CA ALA A 246 -4.22 11.72 35.77
C ALA A 246 -3.09 12.75 35.49
N PHE A 247 -3.22 13.49 34.40
CA PHE A 247 -2.21 14.48 33.98
C PHE A 247 -2.64 15.91 34.28
N ASP A 248 -1.67 16.77 34.48
CA ASP A 248 -1.85 18.22 34.50
C ASP A 248 -1.41 18.83 33.17
N THR A 249 -1.79 20.07 32.88
CA THR A 249 -1.32 20.79 31.68
C THR A 249 0.22 20.93 31.72
N LEU A 250 0.84 20.62 30.57
CA LEU A 250 2.27 20.77 30.35
C LEU A 250 2.51 21.65 29.10
N SER A 251 3.45 22.59 29.22
CA SER A 251 3.89 23.38 28.06
C SER A 251 4.94 22.57 27.28
N ILE A 252 4.56 22.15 26.07
CA ILE A 252 5.43 21.35 25.20
C ILE A 252 5.70 22.15 23.93
N ASP A 253 6.98 22.33 23.63
CA ASP A 253 7.37 22.87 22.33
C ASP A 253 7.51 21.77 21.30
N SER A 254 6.44 21.57 20.55
CA SER A 254 6.37 20.72 19.37
C SER A 254 6.06 21.52 18.11
N THR A 255 6.35 22.82 18.13
CA THR A 255 6.07 23.73 17.01
C THR A 255 6.87 23.31 15.79
N ILE A 256 6.20 23.27 14.64
CA ILE A 256 6.83 23.03 13.35
C ILE A 256 7.05 24.39 12.69
N PRO A 257 8.31 24.86 12.59
CA PRO A 257 8.60 26.13 11.94
C PRO A 257 8.39 26.04 10.44
N ALA A 258 8.04 27.15 9.81
CA ALA A 258 8.05 27.23 8.36
C ALA A 258 9.50 27.44 7.85
N GLN A 259 9.87 26.77 6.78
CA GLN A 259 11.10 27.04 6.05
C GLN A 259 11.01 28.42 5.42
N LYS A 260 12.02 29.21 5.61
CA LYS A 260 12.15 30.50 4.93
C LYS A 260 12.47 30.29 3.46
N ALA A 261 11.75 31.02 2.58
CA ALA A 261 12.05 30.95 1.15
C ALA A 261 13.50 31.30 0.83
N PHE A 262 14.06 30.66 -0.17
CA PHE A 262 15.44 30.87 -0.62
C PHE A 262 15.59 32.16 -1.41
N ASP A 263 16.81 32.69 -1.49
CA ASP A 263 17.15 33.82 -2.35
C ASP A 263 17.21 33.41 -3.83
N ALA A 264 17.53 32.14 -4.12
CA ALA A 264 17.57 31.55 -5.46
C ALA A 264 17.34 30.03 -5.39
N GLN A 265 16.98 29.43 -6.52
CA GLN A 265 16.86 27.97 -6.67
C GLN A 265 18.15 27.27 -6.25
N ILE A 266 18.04 26.20 -5.48
CA ILE A 266 19.17 25.37 -5.07
C ILE A 266 19.29 24.12 -5.93
N GLU A 267 20.47 23.54 -6.00
CA GLU A 267 20.74 22.28 -6.72
C GLU A 267 21.41 21.29 -5.78
N VAL A 268 20.88 20.05 -5.77
CA VAL A 268 21.41 18.95 -4.96
C VAL A 268 21.66 17.75 -5.86
N LYS A 269 22.76 17.04 -5.58
CA LYS A 269 23.12 15.82 -6.28
C LYS A 269 23.40 14.70 -5.29
N ASN A 270 22.80 13.53 -5.53
CA ASN A 270 23.05 12.31 -4.77
C ASN A 270 23.12 11.10 -5.70
N TYR A 271 23.34 9.90 -5.13
CA TYR A 271 23.52 8.65 -5.84
C TYR A 271 22.66 7.55 -5.26
N PHE A 272 22.25 6.59 -6.10
CA PHE A 272 21.66 5.34 -5.69
C PHE A 272 22.45 4.14 -6.23
N SER A 273 22.34 2.99 -5.56
CA SER A 273 23.10 1.79 -5.95
C SER A 273 22.46 1.08 -7.13
N ILE A 274 23.29 0.64 -8.04
CA ILE A 274 22.95 -0.31 -9.10
C ILE A 274 23.96 -1.47 -9.09
N THR A 275 23.54 -2.61 -9.64
CA THR A 275 24.43 -3.77 -9.80
C THR A 275 25.47 -3.52 -10.88
N GLU A 276 26.51 -4.38 -10.93
CA GLU A 276 27.59 -4.24 -11.94
C GLU A 276 27.07 -4.33 -13.39
N ASN A 277 26.00 -5.08 -13.62
CA ASN A 277 25.42 -5.33 -14.94
C ASN A 277 24.41 -4.27 -15.39
N GLU A 278 23.88 -3.48 -14.47
CA GLU A 278 22.92 -2.44 -14.81
C GLU A 278 23.56 -1.26 -15.53
N PRO A 279 22.86 -0.64 -16.52
CA PRO A 279 23.37 0.50 -17.26
C PRO A 279 23.33 1.78 -16.41
N GLU A 280 24.38 2.59 -16.48
CA GLU A 280 24.37 3.95 -15.89
C GLU A 280 23.68 4.97 -16.81
N LYS A 281 23.71 4.73 -18.13
CA LYS A 281 23.07 5.60 -19.12
C LYS A 281 21.55 5.46 -19.10
N GLU A 282 20.85 6.59 -19.23
CA GLU A 282 19.40 6.66 -19.20
C GLU A 282 18.82 6.04 -17.91
N ASN A 283 19.51 6.25 -16.78
CA ASN A 283 19.13 5.70 -15.47
C ASN A 283 19.21 6.74 -14.33
N SER A 284 19.38 8.02 -14.66
CA SER A 284 19.32 9.10 -13.66
C SER A 284 17.90 9.59 -13.46
N TYR A 285 17.63 10.13 -12.27
CA TYR A 285 16.40 10.79 -11.90
C TYR A 285 16.65 12.29 -11.76
N LEU A 286 15.77 13.09 -12.35
CA LEU A 286 15.78 14.54 -12.25
C LEU A 286 14.47 14.99 -11.62
N SER A 287 14.52 15.93 -10.66
CA SER A 287 13.30 16.55 -10.16
C SER A 287 13.43 18.06 -10.06
N TYR A 288 12.31 18.74 -10.34
CA TYR A 288 12.11 20.17 -10.16
C TYR A 288 11.03 20.35 -9.09
N ASN A 289 11.38 20.97 -7.97
CA ASN A 289 10.59 20.97 -6.76
C ASN A 289 10.34 22.41 -6.32
N CYS A 290 9.12 22.67 -5.83
CA CYS A 290 8.71 24.03 -5.43
C CYS A 290 7.76 23.96 -4.24
N VAL A 291 8.05 24.65 -3.16
CA VAL A 291 7.08 24.89 -2.07
C VAL A 291 6.00 25.84 -2.59
N THR A 292 4.73 25.51 -2.44
CA THR A 292 3.65 26.18 -3.15
C THR A 292 2.85 27.17 -2.30
N ASN A 293 2.18 26.69 -1.28
CA ASN A 293 1.19 27.45 -0.50
C ASN A 293 1.26 27.11 0.99
N ASP A 294 0.36 27.67 1.78
CA ASP A 294 0.11 27.26 3.16
C ASP A 294 -0.90 26.10 3.18
N CYS A 295 -0.67 25.10 4.03
CA CYS A 295 -1.58 23.96 4.20
C CYS A 295 -3.01 24.36 4.60
N LEU A 296 -3.22 25.54 5.13
CA LEU A 296 -4.53 26.07 5.52
C LEU A 296 -5.31 26.74 4.37
N ASP A 297 -4.72 26.82 3.17
CA ASP A 297 -5.41 27.33 1.97
C ASP A 297 -6.23 26.21 1.32
N ARG A 298 -7.54 26.16 1.67
CA ARG A 298 -8.50 25.16 1.16
C ARG A 298 -8.58 25.11 -0.37
N LYS A 299 -8.54 26.27 -1.02
CA LYS A 299 -8.71 26.36 -2.47
C LYS A 299 -7.46 25.90 -3.19
N ALA A 300 -6.28 26.32 -2.75
CA ALA A 300 -5.01 25.87 -3.31
C ALA A 300 -4.78 24.37 -3.06
N TYR A 301 -5.20 23.82 -1.90
CA TYR A 301 -5.13 22.40 -1.56
C TYR A 301 -5.76 21.47 -2.61
N ILE A 302 -6.91 21.84 -3.17
CA ILE A 302 -7.56 21.08 -4.26
C ILE A 302 -7.05 21.54 -5.63
N ALA A 303 -6.83 22.86 -5.83
CA ALA A 303 -6.42 23.40 -7.12
C ALA A 303 -5.08 22.81 -7.61
N PHE A 304 -4.10 22.58 -6.71
CA PHE A 304 -2.85 21.94 -7.10
C PHE A 304 -2.99 20.48 -7.51
N GLN A 305 -3.97 19.74 -6.98
CA GLN A 305 -4.30 18.40 -7.47
C GLN A 305 -4.82 18.46 -8.92
N VAL A 306 -5.65 19.47 -9.24
CA VAL A 306 -6.13 19.70 -10.62
C VAL A 306 -4.99 20.16 -11.54
N ILE A 307 -4.06 20.98 -11.07
CA ILE A 307 -2.86 21.37 -11.80
C ILE A 307 -1.97 20.16 -12.07
N ASP A 308 -1.76 19.30 -11.08
CA ASP A 308 -1.03 18.04 -11.26
C ASP A 308 -1.63 17.19 -12.38
N TYR A 309 -2.96 17.01 -12.37
CA TYR A 309 -3.67 16.30 -13.43
C TYR A 309 -3.40 16.93 -14.81
N ALA A 310 -3.50 18.24 -14.93
CA ALA A 310 -3.37 18.95 -16.20
C ALA A 310 -1.92 19.03 -16.72
N LEU A 311 -0.92 19.00 -15.83
CA LEU A 311 0.50 19.10 -16.22
C LEU A 311 1.10 17.76 -16.57
N CYS A 312 0.87 16.70 -15.77
CA CYS A 312 1.61 15.45 -15.89
C CYS A 312 0.78 14.18 -15.69
N SER A 313 -0.26 14.18 -14.84
CA SER A 313 -0.93 12.92 -14.48
C SER A 313 -1.82 12.38 -15.58
N ALA A 314 -2.47 13.24 -16.37
CA ALA A 314 -3.27 12.82 -17.52
C ALA A 314 -2.38 12.37 -18.70
N PRO A 315 -2.77 11.31 -19.44
CA PRO A 315 -2.09 10.95 -20.68
C PRO A 315 -2.11 12.12 -21.67
N GLY A 316 -0.93 12.48 -22.18
CA GLY A 316 -0.79 13.63 -23.09
C GLY A 316 -0.88 15.00 -22.40
N ALA A 317 -0.82 15.05 -21.08
CA ALA A 317 -0.71 16.29 -20.33
C ALA A 317 0.47 17.12 -20.83
N VAL A 318 0.26 18.43 -20.87
CA VAL A 318 1.10 19.34 -21.67
C VAL A 318 2.59 19.32 -21.29
N LEU A 319 2.91 19.27 -20.02
CA LEU A 319 4.30 19.24 -19.54
C LEU A 319 4.90 17.85 -19.71
N LYS A 320 4.16 16.80 -19.35
CA LYS A 320 4.59 15.40 -19.56
C LYS A 320 4.96 15.16 -21.02
N GLN A 321 4.09 15.55 -21.95
CA GLN A 321 4.32 15.34 -23.38
C GLN A 321 5.52 16.15 -23.90
N ALA A 322 5.68 17.40 -23.46
CA ALA A 322 6.83 18.21 -23.86
C ALA A 322 8.17 17.58 -23.44
N LEU A 323 8.24 17.07 -22.21
CA LEU A 323 9.43 16.40 -21.68
C LEU A 323 9.73 15.08 -22.38
N LEU A 324 8.70 14.28 -22.68
CA LEU A 324 8.83 13.04 -23.47
C LEU A 324 9.29 13.31 -24.89
N ASP A 325 8.72 14.31 -25.57
CA ASP A 325 9.09 14.69 -26.94
C ASP A 325 10.53 15.22 -27.05
N ALA A 326 11.01 15.88 -26.00
CA ALA A 326 12.41 16.30 -25.89
C ALA A 326 13.35 15.12 -25.50
N GLY A 327 12.82 13.96 -25.18
CA GLY A 327 13.59 12.79 -24.77
C GLY A 327 14.31 12.97 -23.43
N ILE A 328 13.77 13.78 -22.53
CA ILE A 328 14.41 14.08 -21.24
C ILE A 328 14.32 12.92 -20.26
N GLY A 329 13.27 12.12 -20.34
CA GLY A 329 13.10 10.91 -19.55
C GLY A 329 12.15 9.95 -20.25
N LYS A 330 12.00 8.74 -19.70
CA LYS A 330 11.06 7.74 -20.23
C LYS A 330 9.78 7.65 -19.40
N ASP A 331 9.87 8.01 -18.13
CA ASP A 331 8.73 8.13 -17.22
C ASP A 331 8.73 9.52 -16.60
N ILE A 332 7.66 10.27 -16.88
CA ILE A 332 7.47 11.64 -16.39
C ILE A 332 6.20 11.68 -15.56
N TYR A 333 6.31 12.18 -14.36
CA TYR A 333 5.17 12.40 -13.48
C TYR A 333 5.36 13.66 -12.63
N SER A 334 4.31 14.13 -12.05
CA SER A 334 4.34 15.13 -11.00
C SER A 334 3.53 14.65 -9.79
N PHE A 335 3.77 15.27 -8.66
CA PHE A 335 2.97 15.04 -7.47
C PHE A 335 2.90 16.33 -6.64
N TYR A 336 1.83 16.43 -5.87
CA TYR A 336 1.59 17.49 -4.92
C TYR A 336 1.46 16.88 -3.53
N ASP A 337 2.46 17.12 -2.67
CA ASP A 337 2.42 16.71 -1.27
C ASP A 337 1.78 17.83 -0.45
N ASN A 338 0.62 17.54 0.12
CA ASN A 338 -0.18 18.45 0.92
C ASN A 338 -0.35 17.99 2.38
N GLY A 339 0.31 16.91 2.79
CA GLY A 339 0.26 16.34 4.14
C GLY A 339 1.22 16.98 5.15
N ILE A 340 1.90 18.07 4.79
CA ILE A 340 2.87 18.79 5.62
C ILE A 340 2.54 20.27 5.71
N LYS A 341 3.22 20.97 6.63
CA LYS A 341 2.95 22.38 6.90
C LYS A 341 3.04 23.30 5.68
N GLN A 342 4.00 23.10 4.85
CA GLN A 342 4.23 23.83 3.61
C GLN A 342 4.15 22.85 2.43
N PRO A 343 2.99 22.69 1.82
CA PRO A 343 2.84 21.83 0.65
C PRO A 343 3.81 22.16 -0.47
N TYR A 344 4.25 21.16 -1.19
CA TYR A 344 5.15 21.34 -2.33
C TYR A 344 4.70 20.54 -3.55
N PHE A 345 5.12 21.03 -4.70
CA PHE A 345 4.86 20.42 -6.00
C PHE A 345 6.17 19.99 -6.64
N SER A 346 6.21 18.77 -7.15
CA SER A 346 7.40 18.21 -7.79
C SER A 346 7.07 17.69 -9.19
N VAL A 347 7.99 17.92 -10.14
CA VAL A 347 8.00 17.29 -11.46
C VAL A 347 9.22 16.39 -11.53
N VAL A 348 9.03 15.13 -11.88
CA VAL A 348 10.07 14.11 -11.90
C VAL A 348 10.22 13.52 -13.29
N ALA A 349 11.47 13.37 -13.74
CA ALA A 349 11.84 12.62 -14.93
C ALA A 349 12.74 11.45 -14.53
N LYS A 350 12.26 10.24 -14.71
CA LYS A 350 13.00 8.99 -14.52
C LYS A 350 13.59 8.48 -15.84
N ASN A 351 14.60 7.62 -15.72
CA ASN A 351 15.30 7.06 -16.86
C ASN A 351 15.82 8.15 -17.80
N SER A 352 16.46 9.16 -17.20
CA SER A 352 17.11 10.31 -17.84
C SER A 352 18.62 10.20 -17.71
N ASP A 353 19.32 11.23 -18.16
CA ASP A 353 20.76 11.44 -17.93
C ASP A 353 20.96 12.76 -17.17
N ALA A 354 21.88 12.80 -16.21
CA ALA A 354 22.15 13.99 -15.41
C ALA A 354 22.55 15.23 -16.26
N CYS A 355 23.18 15.01 -17.42
CA CYS A 355 23.54 16.08 -18.34
C CYS A 355 22.37 16.82 -18.99
N LYS A 356 21.15 16.25 -18.91
CA LYS A 356 19.91 16.87 -19.42
C LYS A 356 19.25 17.81 -18.40
N LYS A 357 19.82 17.99 -17.22
CA LYS A 357 19.25 18.79 -16.13
C LYS A 357 18.89 20.23 -16.57
N ASP A 358 19.80 20.91 -17.26
CA ASP A 358 19.55 22.30 -17.69
C ASP A 358 18.42 22.39 -18.73
N GLU A 359 18.33 21.43 -19.64
CA GLU A 359 17.25 21.33 -20.62
C GLU A 359 15.92 21.01 -19.94
N PHE A 360 15.93 20.10 -18.95
CA PHE A 360 14.77 19.75 -18.13
C PHE A 360 14.16 20.98 -17.43
N VAL A 361 14.98 21.74 -16.73
CA VAL A 361 14.53 22.95 -16.02
C VAL A 361 14.03 24.01 -17.01
N ALA A 362 14.79 24.27 -18.07
CA ALA A 362 14.41 25.28 -19.05
C ALA A 362 13.09 24.96 -19.76
N LEU A 363 12.87 23.70 -20.12
CA LEU A 363 11.64 23.27 -20.78
C LEU A 363 10.43 23.33 -19.83
N ILE A 364 10.59 22.95 -18.55
CA ILE A 364 9.53 23.15 -17.55
C ILE A 364 9.12 24.62 -17.48
N GLU A 365 10.09 25.50 -17.30
CA GLU A 365 9.79 26.94 -17.18
C GLU A 365 9.17 27.52 -18.47
N GLU A 366 9.62 27.09 -19.64
CA GLU A 366 9.04 27.49 -20.93
C GLU A 366 7.57 27.07 -21.04
N VAL A 367 7.26 25.82 -20.74
CA VAL A 367 5.87 25.30 -20.78
C VAL A 367 4.99 26.02 -19.77
N LEU A 368 5.47 26.25 -18.55
CA LEU A 368 4.69 26.95 -17.53
C LEU A 368 4.47 28.42 -17.91
N GLN A 369 5.47 29.11 -18.45
CA GLN A 369 5.31 30.49 -18.96
C GLN A 369 4.30 30.57 -20.10
N LYS A 370 4.30 29.59 -20.99
CA LYS A 370 3.32 29.50 -22.06
C LYS A 370 1.89 29.30 -21.51
N LEU A 371 1.71 28.43 -20.53
CA LEU A 371 0.40 28.23 -19.89
C LEU A 371 -0.08 29.49 -19.17
N VAL A 372 0.77 30.20 -18.47
CA VAL A 372 0.40 31.49 -17.84
C VAL A 372 -0.02 32.53 -18.85
N LYS A 373 0.58 32.52 -20.05
CA LYS A 373 0.28 33.48 -21.10
C LYS A 373 -0.96 33.11 -21.93
N ASP A 374 -1.04 31.85 -22.34
CA ASP A 374 -2.03 31.37 -23.33
C ASP A 374 -3.27 30.72 -22.65
N GLY A 375 -3.20 30.40 -21.35
CA GLY A 375 -4.23 29.71 -20.57
C GLY A 375 -4.11 28.19 -20.64
N PHE A 376 -4.68 27.53 -19.64
CA PHE A 376 -4.93 26.07 -19.65
C PHE A 376 -6.07 25.72 -20.62
N ASP A 377 -6.05 24.51 -21.15
CA ASP A 377 -7.25 23.93 -21.76
C ASP A 377 -8.33 23.72 -20.68
N LYS A 378 -9.45 24.40 -20.82
CA LYS A 378 -10.53 24.42 -19.83
C LYS A 378 -11.20 23.05 -19.68
N ASP A 379 -11.25 22.23 -20.72
CA ASP A 379 -11.82 20.89 -20.65
C ASP A 379 -10.90 19.94 -19.87
N THR A 380 -9.59 20.13 -19.96
CA THR A 380 -8.62 19.41 -19.12
C THR A 380 -8.78 19.78 -17.64
N LEU A 381 -8.92 21.08 -17.31
CA LEU A 381 -9.17 21.49 -15.91
C LEU A 381 -10.51 20.95 -15.40
N ARG A 382 -11.58 20.98 -16.21
CA ARG A 382 -12.88 20.40 -15.84
C ARG A 382 -12.81 18.90 -15.63
N ALA A 383 -12.07 18.16 -16.48
CA ALA A 383 -11.85 16.73 -16.34
C ALA A 383 -11.11 16.40 -15.05
N GLY A 384 -10.02 17.12 -14.75
CA GLY A 384 -9.27 16.99 -13.50
C GLY A 384 -10.13 17.29 -12.27
N LEU A 385 -10.90 18.38 -12.31
CA LEU A 385 -11.80 18.75 -11.22
C LEU A 385 -12.88 17.68 -10.99
N ASN A 386 -13.52 17.18 -12.04
CA ASN A 386 -14.50 16.10 -11.95
C ASN A 386 -13.89 14.80 -11.42
N TYR A 387 -12.66 14.46 -11.84
CA TYR A 387 -11.94 13.28 -11.37
C TYR A 387 -11.74 13.31 -9.84
N TYR A 388 -11.28 14.44 -9.29
CA TYR A 388 -11.10 14.58 -7.85
C TYR A 388 -12.42 14.67 -7.10
N GLU A 389 -13.41 15.43 -7.62
CA GLU A 389 -14.75 15.50 -7.02
C GLU A 389 -15.40 14.11 -6.94
N PHE A 390 -15.26 13.28 -7.99
CA PHE A 390 -15.76 11.90 -7.97
C PHE A 390 -15.08 11.08 -6.86
N LYS A 391 -13.77 11.17 -6.73
CA LYS A 391 -13.02 10.48 -5.66
C LYS A 391 -13.48 10.89 -4.27
N TYR A 392 -13.66 12.18 -4.03
CA TYR A 392 -14.13 12.68 -2.74
C TYR A 392 -15.54 12.16 -2.40
N ARG A 393 -16.44 12.12 -3.38
CA ARG A 393 -17.82 11.64 -3.20
C ARG A 393 -17.91 10.12 -3.06
N GLU A 394 -17.17 9.37 -3.84
CA GLU A 394 -17.15 7.91 -3.77
C GLU A 394 -16.53 7.43 -2.45
N ALA A 395 -15.48 8.12 -1.98
CA ALA A 395 -14.72 7.79 -0.77
C ALA A 395 -14.34 6.31 -0.68
N ASP A 396 -13.93 5.74 -1.83
CA ASP A 396 -13.42 4.36 -1.92
C ASP A 396 -11.92 4.36 -1.61
N PHE A 397 -11.57 4.03 -0.38
CA PHE A 397 -10.20 3.95 0.11
C PHE A 397 -9.64 2.51 0.13
N GLY A 398 -10.24 1.61 -0.66
CA GLY A 398 -9.83 0.21 -0.73
C GLY A 398 -10.05 -0.54 0.58
N SER A 399 -8.98 -1.01 1.19
CA SER A 399 -9.03 -1.74 2.47
C SER A 399 -9.04 -0.83 3.71
N TYR A 400 -8.81 0.47 3.56
CA TYR A 400 -8.77 1.39 4.68
C TYR A 400 -10.19 1.84 5.09
N PRO A 401 -10.51 1.88 6.40
CA PRO A 401 -11.76 2.44 6.89
C PRO A 401 -11.93 3.91 6.47
N PRO A 402 -13.08 4.34 5.92
CA PRO A 402 -13.29 5.75 5.53
C PRO A 402 -13.04 6.73 6.68
N GLY A 403 -13.48 6.38 7.89
CA GLY A 403 -13.26 7.22 9.08
C GLY A 403 -11.79 7.45 9.40
N LEU A 404 -10.93 6.45 9.16
CA LEU A 404 -9.48 6.59 9.31
C LEU A 404 -8.93 7.61 8.30
N MET A 405 -9.33 7.49 7.05
CA MET A 405 -8.82 8.38 5.99
C MET A 405 -9.25 9.83 6.21
N TYR A 406 -10.51 10.06 6.63
CA TYR A 406 -10.94 11.40 7.03
C TYR A 406 -10.14 11.94 8.21
N GLY A 407 -9.91 11.11 9.23
CA GLY A 407 -9.10 11.48 10.39
C GLY A 407 -7.66 11.84 10.04
N LEU A 408 -7.02 11.09 9.13
CA LEU A 408 -5.68 11.42 8.66
C LEU A 408 -5.66 12.71 7.84
N GLN A 409 -6.64 12.91 6.96
CA GLN A 409 -6.78 14.15 6.17
C GLN A 409 -7.03 15.39 7.07
N MET A 410 -7.67 15.21 8.21
CA MET A 410 -7.83 16.32 9.18
C MET A 410 -6.48 16.82 9.70
N PHE A 411 -5.47 15.96 9.82
CA PHE A 411 -4.13 16.38 10.26
C PHE A 411 -3.46 17.35 9.30
N ASP A 412 -3.80 17.37 8.02
CA ASP A 412 -3.21 18.28 7.03
C ASP A 412 -3.49 19.77 7.36
N SER A 413 -4.43 20.02 8.26
CA SER A 413 -4.69 21.35 8.81
C SER A 413 -4.66 21.41 10.34
N TRP A 414 -5.24 20.42 11.02
CA TRP A 414 -5.40 20.42 12.48
C TRP A 414 -4.05 20.42 13.23
N LEU A 415 -3.05 19.75 12.68
CA LEU A 415 -1.71 19.72 13.27
C LEU A 415 -1.05 21.09 13.32
N TYR A 416 -1.44 22.02 12.46
CA TYR A 416 -0.85 23.35 12.29
C TYR A 416 -1.74 24.48 12.81
N ASP A 417 -3.05 24.27 12.93
CA ASP A 417 -4.00 25.18 13.54
C ASP A 417 -5.08 24.39 14.30
N ASP A 418 -4.99 24.45 15.64
CA ASP A 418 -5.90 23.73 16.55
C ASP A 418 -7.38 24.01 16.33
N ALA A 419 -7.74 25.14 15.67
CA ALA A 419 -9.11 25.55 15.41
C ALA A 419 -9.64 25.09 14.03
N LYS A 420 -8.83 24.39 13.21
CA LYS A 420 -9.18 24.08 11.82
C LYS A 420 -9.08 22.59 11.45
N PRO A 421 -9.68 21.65 12.22
CA PRO A 421 -9.59 20.22 11.90
C PRO A 421 -10.38 19.84 10.64
N PHE A 422 -11.45 20.55 10.28
CA PHE A 422 -12.43 20.07 9.29
C PHE A 422 -12.27 20.68 7.90
N ILE A 423 -11.34 21.61 7.70
CA ILE A 423 -11.31 22.44 6.47
C ILE A 423 -11.05 21.66 5.18
N HIS A 424 -10.37 20.50 5.22
CA HIS A 424 -10.07 19.70 4.05
C HIS A 424 -11.03 18.55 3.79
N ILE A 425 -11.81 18.14 4.81
CA ILE A 425 -12.86 17.13 4.65
C ILE A 425 -14.20 17.72 4.20
N GLU A 426 -14.36 19.05 4.21
CA GLU A 426 -15.47 19.78 3.65
C GLU A 426 -15.06 20.35 2.29
N ALA A 427 -15.25 19.59 1.24
CA ALA A 427 -14.70 19.89 -0.08
C ALA A 427 -15.74 20.44 -1.07
N ASP A 428 -17.03 20.17 -0.89
CA ASP A 428 -18.11 20.50 -1.86
C ASP A 428 -18.13 21.98 -2.28
N ASP A 429 -18.02 22.89 -1.33
CA ASP A 429 -18.01 24.31 -1.64
C ASP A 429 -16.71 24.75 -2.35
N THR A 430 -15.60 24.11 -2.04
CA THR A 430 -14.34 24.36 -2.73
C THR A 430 -14.40 23.89 -4.18
N PHE A 431 -14.99 22.71 -4.45
CA PHE A 431 -15.22 22.22 -5.82
C PHE A 431 -16.13 23.17 -6.62
N LYS A 432 -17.21 23.68 -6.02
CA LYS A 432 -18.09 24.68 -6.69
C LYS A 432 -17.32 25.96 -7.04
N GLN A 433 -16.55 26.50 -6.10
CA GLN A 433 -15.72 27.69 -6.34
C GLN A 433 -14.69 27.44 -7.45
N LEU A 434 -13.96 26.33 -7.41
CA LEU A 434 -12.97 26.01 -8.43
C LEU A 434 -13.60 25.82 -9.82
N ARG A 435 -14.81 25.30 -9.88
CA ARG A 435 -15.57 25.18 -11.15
C ARG A 435 -15.88 26.55 -11.78
N GLU A 436 -16.17 27.56 -10.95
CA GLU A 436 -16.33 28.93 -11.41
C GLU A 436 -14.99 29.55 -11.84
N GLU A 437 -13.91 29.26 -11.06
CA GLU A 437 -12.56 29.78 -11.34
C GLU A 437 -11.95 29.27 -12.65
N ILE A 438 -12.37 28.10 -13.15
CA ILE A 438 -11.96 27.60 -14.48
C ILE A 438 -12.33 28.57 -15.60
N GLU A 439 -13.41 29.35 -15.44
CA GLU A 439 -13.81 30.34 -16.43
C GLU A 439 -12.96 31.63 -16.39
N GLY A 440 -12.23 31.86 -15.31
CA GLY A 440 -11.29 32.97 -15.11
C GLY A 440 -9.83 32.59 -15.47
N ASP A 441 -8.89 33.17 -14.72
CA ASP A 441 -7.43 32.95 -14.83
C ASP A 441 -6.80 32.51 -13.50
N TYR A 442 -7.58 31.98 -12.58
CA TYR A 442 -7.11 31.59 -11.24
C TYR A 442 -5.99 30.54 -11.29
N PHE A 443 -6.13 29.52 -12.12
CA PHE A 443 -5.14 28.44 -12.23
C PHE A 443 -3.83 28.96 -12.81
N GLU A 444 -3.89 29.84 -13.79
CA GLU A 444 -2.74 30.53 -14.40
C GLU A 444 -2.03 31.45 -13.41
N GLN A 445 -2.80 32.22 -12.61
CA GLN A 445 -2.25 33.09 -11.57
C GLN A 445 -1.60 32.26 -10.46
N LEU A 446 -2.22 31.15 -10.06
CA LEU A 446 -1.66 30.23 -9.06
C LEU A 446 -0.34 29.63 -9.55
N LEU A 447 -0.30 29.15 -10.79
CA LEU A 447 0.91 28.62 -11.43
C LEU A 447 2.02 29.68 -11.49
N LYS A 448 1.66 30.91 -11.85
CA LYS A 448 2.60 32.05 -11.93
C LYS A 448 3.21 32.38 -10.58
N THR A 449 2.37 32.59 -9.58
CA THR A 449 2.83 33.07 -8.27
C THR A 449 3.48 32.00 -7.42
N ALA A 450 2.90 30.78 -7.39
CA ALA A 450 3.37 29.70 -6.53
C ALA A 450 4.53 28.89 -7.13
N ILE A 451 4.70 28.86 -8.46
CA ILE A 451 5.77 28.12 -9.10
C ILE A 451 6.75 29.04 -9.85
N LEU A 452 6.32 29.80 -10.87
CA LEU A 452 7.24 30.55 -11.72
C LEU A 452 7.99 31.67 -10.99
N GLU A 453 7.27 32.52 -10.26
CA GLU A 453 7.83 33.69 -9.55
C GLU A 453 8.37 33.33 -8.17
N ASN A 454 8.12 32.12 -7.69
CA ASN A 454 8.59 31.64 -6.41
C ASN A 454 10.10 31.32 -6.48
N THR A 455 10.85 31.67 -5.45
CA THR A 455 12.27 31.36 -5.31
C THR A 455 12.54 30.14 -4.42
N HIS A 456 11.53 29.64 -3.69
CA HIS A 456 11.64 28.48 -2.83
C HIS A 456 11.56 27.19 -3.65
N LYS A 457 12.65 26.93 -4.40
CA LYS A 457 12.75 25.84 -5.36
C LYS A 457 14.04 25.06 -5.17
N SER A 458 13.99 23.78 -5.55
CA SER A 458 15.17 22.96 -5.68
C SER A 458 15.14 22.14 -6.98
N VAL A 459 16.32 21.79 -7.46
CA VAL A 459 16.52 20.75 -8.48
C VAL A 459 17.34 19.65 -7.84
N VAL A 460 16.82 18.43 -7.87
CA VAL A 460 17.50 17.27 -7.33
C VAL A 460 17.89 16.34 -8.48
N ILE A 461 19.12 15.86 -8.45
CA ILE A 461 19.70 14.93 -9.41
C ILE A 461 20.13 13.70 -8.63
N VAL A 462 19.54 12.54 -8.95
CA VAL A 462 19.96 11.26 -8.36
C VAL A 462 20.53 10.38 -9.46
N GLU A 463 21.83 10.07 -9.36
CA GLU A 463 22.56 9.32 -10.37
C GLU A 463 22.79 7.87 -9.94
N PRO A 464 22.75 6.91 -10.87
CA PRO A 464 23.15 5.54 -10.57
C PRO A 464 24.65 5.46 -10.29
N LYS A 465 25.03 4.62 -9.33
CA LYS A 465 26.43 4.31 -9.01
C LYS A 465 26.60 2.82 -8.75
N LYS A 466 27.46 2.19 -9.53
CA LYS A 466 27.72 0.76 -9.42
C LYS A 466 28.32 0.39 -8.08
N ASN A 467 27.80 -0.69 -7.49
CA ASN A 467 28.30 -1.31 -6.27
C ASN A 467 28.41 -0.31 -5.09
N LEU A 468 27.47 0.65 -5.00
CA LEU A 468 27.50 1.65 -3.92
C LEU A 468 27.20 0.98 -2.57
N VAL A 469 26.20 0.12 -2.54
CA VAL A 469 25.79 -0.61 -1.34
C VAL A 469 26.91 -1.51 -0.86
N GLU A 470 27.54 -2.28 -1.73
CA GLU A 470 28.67 -3.16 -1.37
C GLU A 470 29.86 -2.38 -0.81
N GLN A 471 30.13 -1.19 -1.36
CA GLN A 471 31.18 -0.30 -0.85
C GLN A 471 30.82 0.21 0.55
N GLU A 472 29.58 0.58 0.80
CA GLU A 472 29.09 1.07 2.09
C GLU A 472 29.08 -0.06 3.14
N GLU A 473 28.62 -1.25 2.79
CA GLU A 473 28.66 -2.43 3.67
C GLU A 473 30.10 -2.82 4.04
N LYS A 474 31.00 -2.79 3.09
CA LYS A 474 32.42 -3.05 3.37
C LYS A 474 33.01 -2.00 4.33
N GLN A 475 32.69 -0.72 4.12
CA GLN A 475 33.14 0.35 5.02
C GLN A 475 32.56 0.17 6.42
N LEU A 476 31.29 -0.24 6.54
CA LEU A 476 30.65 -0.54 7.81
C LEU A 476 31.36 -1.71 8.51
N LYS A 477 31.60 -2.83 7.80
CA LYS A 477 32.34 -3.98 8.34
C LYS A 477 33.75 -3.60 8.83
N GLU A 478 34.49 -2.80 8.04
CA GLU A 478 35.82 -2.29 8.44
C GLU A 478 35.75 -1.39 9.69
N LYS A 479 34.73 -0.51 9.77
CA LYS A 479 34.48 0.36 10.93
C LYS A 479 34.17 -0.48 12.19
N LEU A 480 33.30 -1.47 12.07
CA LEU A 480 32.93 -2.36 13.18
C LEU A 480 34.10 -3.26 13.61
N ALA A 481 34.90 -3.78 12.68
CA ALA A 481 36.10 -4.52 13.00
C ALA A 481 37.14 -3.67 13.74
N ALA A 482 37.34 -2.42 13.31
CA ALA A 482 38.21 -1.47 14.01
C ALA A 482 37.69 -1.10 15.39
N TYR A 483 36.38 -0.93 15.54
CA TYR A 483 35.73 -0.69 16.83
C TYR A 483 35.91 -1.89 17.77
N LYS A 484 35.59 -3.10 17.31
CA LYS A 484 35.83 -4.34 18.07
C LYS A 484 37.28 -4.48 18.53
N ALA A 485 38.25 -4.19 17.66
CA ALA A 485 39.67 -4.24 17.98
C ALA A 485 40.10 -3.20 19.03
N SER A 486 39.33 -2.13 19.24
CA SER A 486 39.58 -1.11 20.25
C SER A 486 38.97 -1.42 21.61
N LEU A 487 38.05 -2.42 21.68
CA LEU A 487 37.35 -2.80 22.91
C LEU A 487 38.28 -3.66 23.79
N THR A 488 38.05 -3.54 25.08
CA THR A 488 38.67 -4.44 26.09
C THR A 488 37.98 -5.82 26.02
N LYS A 489 38.62 -6.82 26.62
CA LYS A 489 38.03 -8.15 26.68
C LYS A 489 36.69 -8.15 27.44
N GLU A 490 36.63 -7.38 28.52
CA GLU A 490 35.40 -7.20 29.31
C GLU A 490 34.27 -6.56 28.56
N GLU A 491 34.55 -5.59 27.67
CA GLU A 491 33.55 -4.95 26.81
C GLU A 491 33.04 -5.92 25.73
N ILE A 492 33.91 -6.75 25.14
CA ILE A 492 33.53 -7.82 24.21
C ILE A 492 32.65 -8.86 24.91
N GLU A 493 33.08 -9.36 26.08
CA GLU A 493 32.28 -10.30 26.89
C GLU A 493 30.92 -9.72 27.26
N LYS A 494 30.83 -8.41 27.49
CA LYS A 494 29.55 -7.72 27.72
C LYS A 494 28.66 -7.73 26.51
N ILE A 495 29.16 -7.47 25.31
CA ILE A 495 28.32 -7.50 24.08
C ILE A 495 27.77 -8.91 23.85
N VAL A 496 28.60 -9.95 24.02
CA VAL A 496 28.15 -11.35 23.92
C VAL A 496 27.08 -11.68 24.95
N GLU A 497 27.26 -11.23 26.21
CA GLU A 497 26.25 -11.41 27.25
C GLU A 497 24.98 -10.60 26.98
N ASP A 498 25.08 -9.40 26.47
CA ASP A 498 23.93 -8.55 26.10
C ASP A 498 23.14 -9.20 24.94
N THR A 499 23.82 -9.80 23.95
CA THR A 499 23.19 -10.59 22.88
C THR A 499 22.48 -11.81 23.44
N ARG A 500 23.14 -12.57 24.33
CA ARG A 500 22.54 -13.75 24.99
C ARG A 500 21.28 -13.39 25.79
N LEU A 501 21.33 -12.30 26.56
CA LEU A 501 20.20 -11.83 27.37
C LEU A 501 19.01 -11.36 26.49
N LEU A 502 19.30 -10.72 25.37
CA LEU A 502 18.25 -10.33 24.43
C LEU A 502 17.60 -11.56 23.80
N THR A 503 18.38 -12.55 23.37
CA THR A 503 17.87 -13.83 22.84
C THR A 503 17.01 -14.54 23.88
N GLU A 504 17.47 -14.62 25.14
CA GLU A 504 16.70 -15.22 26.24
C GLU A 504 15.39 -14.46 26.49
N TYR A 505 15.43 -13.12 26.44
CA TYR A 505 14.22 -12.28 26.55
C TYR A 505 13.24 -12.60 25.40
N GLN A 506 13.71 -12.71 24.18
CA GLN A 506 12.88 -13.01 23.01
C GLN A 506 12.28 -14.43 23.05
N GLU A 507 13.00 -15.41 23.58
CA GLU A 507 12.57 -16.81 23.70
C GLU A 507 11.64 -17.11 24.85
N THR A 508 11.71 -16.32 25.91
CA THR A 508 10.87 -16.54 27.10
C THR A 508 9.42 -16.19 26.78
N GLU A 509 8.50 -17.11 27.00
CA GLU A 509 7.06 -16.85 26.84
C GLU A 509 6.54 -15.92 27.96
N ASP A 510 5.51 -15.14 27.66
CA ASP A 510 4.82 -14.35 28.69
C ASP A 510 4.10 -15.24 29.69
N GLU A 511 4.11 -14.81 30.95
CA GLU A 511 3.40 -15.51 32.03
C GLU A 511 1.88 -15.52 31.79
N PRO A 512 1.16 -16.63 32.00
CA PRO A 512 -0.28 -16.72 31.78
C PRO A 512 -1.10 -15.64 32.48
N GLU A 513 -0.65 -15.21 33.67
CA GLU A 513 -1.29 -14.14 34.45
C GLU A 513 -1.20 -12.79 33.74
N LYS A 514 -0.10 -12.50 33.05
CA LYS A 514 0.08 -11.28 32.25
C LYS A 514 -0.74 -11.34 30.97
N LEU A 515 -0.74 -12.48 30.27
CA LEU A 515 -1.57 -12.68 29.08
C LEU A 515 -3.06 -12.55 29.41
N ALA A 516 -3.49 -12.95 30.62
CA ALA A 516 -4.87 -12.80 31.05
C ALA A 516 -5.33 -11.34 31.19
N CYS A 517 -4.40 -10.36 31.30
CA CYS A 517 -4.75 -8.94 31.35
C CYS A 517 -5.23 -8.39 29.99
N ILE A 518 -4.84 -9.00 28.88
CA ILE A 518 -5.27 -8.58 27.54
C ILE A 518 -6.77 -8.85 27.39
N PRO A 519 -7.59 -7.83 27.09
CA PRO A 519 -9.02 -8.04 26.90
C PRO A 519 -9.29 -8.80 25.60
N VAL A 520 -10.10 -9.84 25.66
CA VAL A 520 -10.43 -10.67 24.52
C VAL A 520 -11.95 -10.74 24.32
N LEU A 521 -12.35 -11.01 23.11
CA LEU A 521 -13.71 -11.37 22.76
C LEU A 521 -13.97 -12.84 23.08
N GLU A 522 -15.24 -13.20 23.22
CA GLU A 522 -15.70 -14.57 23.39
C GLU A 522 -16.28 -15.10 22.07
N ARG A 523 -16.40 -16.41 21.93
CA ARG A 523 -16.96 -17.03 20.70
C ARG A 523 -18.42 -16.61 20.45
N GLU A 524 -19.13 -16.21 21.50
CA GLU A 524 -20.49 -15.70 21.45
C GLU A 524 -20.59 -14.30 20.84
N ASP A 525 -19.50 -13.53 20.84
CA ASP A 525 -19.41 -12.21 20.21
C ASP A 525 -19.30 -12.30 18.67
N ILE A 526 -19.11 -13.52 18.12
CA ILE A 526 -18.89 -13.78 16.69
C ILE A 526 -20.19 -14.17 15.99
N LYS A 527 -20.44 -13.58 14.82
CA LYS A 527 -21.55 -14.00 13.95
C LYS A 527 -21.31 -15.40 13.40
N LYS A 528 -22.35 -16.25 13.41
CA LYS A 528 -22.28 -17.63 12.89
C LYS A 528 -22.49 -17.71 11.38
N GLU A 529 -23.24 -16.77 10.84
CA GLU A 529 -23.59 -16.70 9.43
C GLU A 529 -22.52 -15.93 8.64
N THR A 530 -22.21 -16.42 7.44
CA THR A 530 -21.35 -15.69 6.50
C THR A 530 -22.13 -14.60 5.76
N GLU A 531 -21.44 -13.55 5.33
CA GLU A 531 -22.00 -12.51 4.46
C GLU A 531 -22.59 -13.16 3.19
N LYS A 532 -23.79 -12.70 2.78
CA LYS A 532 -24.45 -13.24 1.60
C LYS A 532 -23.75 -12.83 0.30
N LEU A 533 -23.94 -13.65 -0.72
CA LEU A 533 -23.59 -13.31 -2.10
C LEU A 533 -24.77 -12.61 -2.78
N TYR A 534 -24.49 -11.55 -3.53
CA TYR A 534 -25.51 -10.69 -4.15
C TYR A 534 -25.72 -11.02 -5.65
N ASN A 535 -25.58 -12.27 -6.06
CA ASN A 535 -25.71 -12.66 -7.46
C ASN A 535 -27.17 -12.95 -7.86
N GLU A 536 -27.77 -12.09 -8.69
CA GLU A 536 -28.94 -12.40 -9.48
C GLU A 536 -28.52 -12.66 -10.94
N VAL A 537 -28.68 -13.89 -11.41
CA VAL A 537 -28.34 -14.23 -12.80
C VAL A 537 -29.48 -13.84 -13.69
N ARG A 538 -29.27 -12.86 -14.55
CA ARG A 538 -30.22 -12.33 -15.55
C ARG A 538 -29.69 -12.55 -16.96
N SER A 539 -30.45 -12.15 -17.98
CA SER A 539 -30.05 -12.24 -19.38
C SER A 539 -30.29 -10.91 -20.09
N ILE A 540 -29.30 -10.46 -20.87
CA ILE A 540 -29.38 -9.26 -21.72
C ILE A 540 -28.99 -9.69 -23.15
N GLY A 541 -29.91 -9.60 -24.12
CA GLY A 541 -29.63 -10.00 -25.50
C GLY A 541 -29.14 -11.45 -25.61
N GLY A 542 -29.58 -12.36 -24.74
CA GLY A 542 -29.15 -13.76 -24.72
C GLY A 542 -27.80 -14.01 -24.03
N LYS A 543 -27.13 -12.97 -23.48
CA LYS A 543 -25.88 -13.08 -22.70
C LYS A 543 -26.19 -13.14 -21.21
N THR A 544 -25.35 -13.84 -20.46
CA THR A 544 -25.43 -13.83 -19.00
C THR A 544 -25.11 -12.43 -18.46
N CYS A 545 -25.94 -11.98 -17.54
CA CYS A 545 -25.71 -10.78 -16.75
C CYS A 545 -25.78 -11.13 -15.27
N LEU A 546 -24.75 -10.81 -14.52
CA LEU A 546 -24.78 -10.83 -13.07
C LEU A 546 -25.28 -9.48 -12.59
N TYR A 547 -26.40 -9.45 -11.92
CA TYR A 547 -26.93 -8.24 -11.31
C TYR A 547 -26.76 -8.33 -9.80
N HIS A 548 -26.20 -7.25 -9.23
CA HIS A 548 -26.00 -7.13 -7.79
C HIS A 548 -26.89 -5.99 -7.26
N PRO A 549 -28.06 -6.32 -6.66
CA PRO A 549 -28.99 -5.33 -6.11
C PRO A 549 -28.44 -4.74 -4.80
N ILE A 550 -27.50 -3.82 -4.90
CA ILE A 550 -26.83 -3.16 -3.78
C ILE A 550 -27.08 -1.66 -3.89
N PHE A 551 -27.40 -1.03 -2.77
CA PHE A 551 -27.51 0.44 -2.70
C PHE A 551 -26.12 1.06 -2.91
N THR A 552 -26.00 1.96 -3.88
CA THR A 552 -24.73 2.54 -4.33
C THR A 552 -24.73 4.07 -4.29
N ASN A 553 -25.75 4.68 -3.72
CA ASN A 553 -25.88 6.13 -3.59
C ASN A 553 -25.72 6.89 -4.94
N GLY A 554 -26.33 6.34 -6.01
CA GLY A 554 -26.35 6.96 -7.34
C GLY A 554 -25.10 6.75 -8.19
N ILE A 555 -24.18 5.86 -7.78
CA ILE A 555 -23.04 5.41 -8.59
C ILE A 555 -23.36 4.03 -9.16
N SER A 556 -23.35 3.88 -10.47
CA SER A 556 -23.47 2.59 -11.14
C SER A 556 -22.09 2.00 -11.41
N TYR A 557 -21.87 0.73 -11.02
CA TYR A 557 -20.65 -0.01 -11.34
C TYR A 557 -20.98 -1.06 -12.39
N SER A 558 -20.34 -0.98 -13.52
CA SER A 558 -20.54 -1.90 -14.65
C SER A 558 -19.25 -2.62 -14.97
N ARG A 559 -19.35 -3.92 -15.29
CA ARG A 559 -18.23 -4.69 -15.86
C ARG A 559 -18.66 -5.43 -17.10
N LEU A 560 -17.81 -5.42 -18.11
CA LEU A 560 -17.95 -6.22 -19.31
C LEU A 560 -16.79 -7.20 -19.33
N LEU A 561 -17.07 -8.49 -19.14
CA LEU A 561 -16.08 -9.56 -19.06
C LEU A 561 -16.02 -10.31 -20.38
N PHE A 562 -14.87 -10.26 -21.05
CA PHE A 562 -14.60 -11.07 -22.24
C PHE A 562 -13.78 -12.30 -21.80
N GLN A 563 -14.43 -13.46 -21.77
CA GLN A 563 -13.92 -14.68 -21.17
C GLN A 563 -13.42 -15.67 -22.20
N VAL A 564 -12.26 -16.26 -21.95
CA VAL A 564 -11.68 -17.30 -22.82
C VAL A 564 -11.08 -18.44 -21.99
N LYS A 565 -11.21 -19.68 -22.49
CA LYS A 565 -10.58 -20.88 -21.91
C LYS A 565 -9.38 -21.36 -22.71
N ALA A 566 -9.12 -20.73 -23.84
CA ALA A 566 -7.97 -21.00 -24.70
C ALA A 566 -7.61 -19.71 -25.45
N VAL A 567 -6.35 -19.53 -25.76
CA VAL A 567 -5.83 -18.33 -26.43
C VAL A 567 -4.88 -18.77 -27.56
N PRO A 568 -4.90 -18.15 -28.76
CA PRO A 568 -3.87 -18.41 -29.77
C PRO A 568 -2.48 -18.08 -29.23
N GLU A 569 -1.54 -19.01 -29.35
CA GLU A 569 -0.20 -18.94 -28.75
C GLU A 569 0.51 -17.60 -29.06
N LYS A 570 0.43 -17.15 -30.31
CA LYS A 570 1.06 -15.91 -30.77
C LYS A 570 0.49 -14.62 -30.14
N TYR A 571 -0.70 -14.65 -29.56
CA TYR A 571 -1.34 -13.48 -28.91
C TYR A 571 -1.22 -13.51 -27.39
N PHE A 572 -0.96 -14.69 -26.82
CA PHE A 572 -0.98 -14.89 -25.39
C PHE A 572 -0.05 -13.93 -24.58
N PRO A 573 1.21 -13.69 -25.00
CA PRO A 573 2.10 -12.81 -24.25
C PRO A 573 1.63 -11.34 -24.17
N TYR A 574 0.79 -10.91 -25.13
CA TYR A 574 0.33 -9.51 -25.21
C TYR A 574 -0.91 -9.22 -24.37
N MET A 575 -1.49 -10.22 -23.70
CA MET A 575 -2.69 -10.05 -22.87
C MET A 575 -2.52 -9.01 -21.77
N GLY A 576 -1.40 -9.07 -21.04
CA GLY A 576 -1.06 -8.12 -19.99
C GLY A 576 -0.76 -6.72 -20.53
N LEU A 577 -0.13 -6.63 -21.71
CA LEU A 577 0.19 -5.36 -22.37
C LEU A 577 -1.05 -4.64 -22.90
N LEU A 578 -2.03 -5.39 -23.43
CA LEU A 578 -3.24 -4.81 -24.03
C LEU A 578 -4.00 -3.92 -23.04
N LYS A 579 -4.07 -4.31 -21.76
CA LYS A 579 -4.69 -3.49 -20.70
C LYS A 579 -3.98 -2.16 -20.45
N SER A 580 -2.69 -2.08 -20.74
CA SER A 580 -1.89 -0.86 -20.58
C SER A 580 -1.92 0.05 -21.80
N VAL A 581 -2.41 -0.44 -22.93
CA VAL A 581 -2.46 0.27 -24.22
C VAL A 581 -3.86 0.81 -24.51
N LEU A 582 -4.91 -0.01 -24.31
CA LEU A 582 -6.28 0.42 -24.59
C LEU A 582 -6.73 1.52 -23.63
N GLY A 583 -7.29 2.60 -24.19
CA GLY A 583 -7.64 3.82 -23.47
C GLY A 583 -6.51 4.85 -23.39
N TYR A 584 -5.27 4.47 -23.79
CA TYR A 584 -4.07 5.34 -23.75
C TYR A 584 -3.52 5.66 -25.14
N VAL A 585 -4.13 5.15 -26.20
CA VAL A 585 -3.84 5.48 -27.60
C VAL A 585 -4.96 6.31 -28.20
N ALA A 586 -4.68 7.04 -29.28
CA ALA A 586 -5.70 7.78 -30.00
C ALA A 586 -6.74 6.84 -30.64
N THR A 587 -7.93 7.35 -30.84
CA THR A 587 -9.02 6.69 -31.55
C THR A 587 -9.29 7.40 -32.89
N GLU A 588 -10.33 7.01 -33.62
CA GLU A 588 -10.72 7.76 -34.81
C GLU A 588 -11.25 9.17 -34.49
N LYS A 589 -11.95 9.29 -33.36
CA LYS A 589 -12.63 10.53 -32.97
C LYS A 589 -11.77 11.43 -32.06
N TYR A 590 -10.95 10.84 -31.22
CA TYR A 590 -10.23 11.55 -30.17
C TYR A 590 -8.72 11.28 -30.24
N SER A 591 -7.90 12.29 -29.98
CA SER A 591 -6.55 12.07 -29.52
C SER A 591 -6.56 11.33 -28.16
N TYR A 592 -5.46 10.74 -27.74
CA TYR A 592 -5.42 10.05 -26.45
C TYR A 592 -5.63 11.00 -25.25
N ALA A 593 -5.21 12.26 -25.35
CA ALA A 593 -5.46 13.28 -24.33
C ALA A 593 -6.94 13.67 -24.27
N GLU A 594 -7.57 13.94 -25.43
CA GLU A 594 -9.00 14.23 -25.48
C GLU A 594 -9.84 13.04 -25.02
N LEU A 595 -9.48 11.81 -25.38
CA LEU A 595 -10.18 10.60 -24.93
C LEU A 595 -10.16 10.50 -23.40
N PHE A 596 -9.01 10.72 -22.78
CA PHE A 596 -8.86 10.64 -21.34
C PHE A 596 -9.68 11.73 -20.63
N ASN A 597 -9.66 12.96 -21.16
CA ASN A 597 -10.50 14.04 -20.65
C ASN A 597 -12.01 13.69 -20.80
N GLN A 598 -12.44 13.13 -21.94
CA GLN A 598 -13.84 12.73 -22.12
C GLN A 598 -14.27 11.62 -21.14
N ILE A 599 -13.38 10.68 -20.83
CA ILE A 599 -13.64 9.67 -19.80
C ILE A 599 -13.93 10.36 -18.46
N HIS A 600 -13.08 11.27 -18.01
CA HIS A 600 -13.24 11.92 -16.70
C HIS A 600 -14.31 13.02 -16.66
N LEU A 601 -14.67 13.61 -17.81
CA LEU A 601 -15.82 14.52 -17.91
C LEU A 601 -17.16 13.80 -17.74
N ASN A 602 -17.24 12.52 -18.12
CA ASN A 602 -18.50 11.79 -18.19
C ASN A 602 -18.60 10.59 -17.24
N THR A 603 -17.49 10.14 -16.66
CA THR A 603 -17.45 8.91 -15.85
C THR A 603 -16.48 9.07 -14.67
N GLY A 604 -16.59 8.18 -13.69
CA GLY A 604 -15.56 8.00 -12.63
C GLY A 604 -14.37 7.14 -13.07
N GLY A 605 -14.36 6.71 -14.35
CA GLY A 605 -13.28 5.94 -14.97
C GLY A 605 -13.78 4.78 -15.82
N ILE A 606 -13.04 4.48 -16.86
CA ILE A 606 -13.20 3.30 -17.74
C ILE A 606 -11.83 2.62 -17.78
N VAL A 607 -11.71 1.46 -17.12
CA VAL A 607 -10.40 0.84 -16.84
C VAL A 607 -10.41 -0.63 -17.24
N PRO A 608 -9.46 -1.09 -18.07
CA PRO A 608 -9.31 -2.51 -18.37
C PRO A 608 -8.50 -3.24 -17.29
N VAL A 609 -8.91 -4.47 -16.98
CA VAL A 609 -8.17 -5.40 -16.11
C VAL A 609 -8.14 -6.80 -16.73
N VAL A 610 -7.16 -7.61 -16.33
CA VAL A 610 -7.09 -9.03 -16.73
C VAL A 610 -7.07 -9.87 -15.47
N ASN A 611 -7.99 -10.83 -15.39
CA ASN A 611 -8.13 -11.76 -14.28
C ASN A 611 -8.01 -13.22 -14.74
N VAL A 612 -7.53 -14.07 -13.87
CA VAL A 612 -7.43 -15.52 -14.05
C VAL A 612 -8.26 -16.18 -12.96
N TYR A 613 -9.34 -16.84 -13.35
CA TYR A 613 -10.25 -17.53 -12.44
C TYR A 613 -10.04 -19.04 -12.54
N THR A 614 -9.79 -19.67 -11.41
CA THR A 614 -9.69 -21.13 -11.30
C THR A 614 -10.93 -21.67 -10.61
N ASN A 615 -11.56 -22.68 -11.20
CA ASN A 615 -12.67 -23.37 -10.57
C ASN A 615 -12.20 -24.04 -9.26
N SER A 616 -12.83 -23.69 -8.15
CA SER A 616 -12.45 -24.21 -6.82
C SER A 616 -12.61 -25.74 -6.68
N LYS A 617 -13.40 -26.36 -7.56
CA LYS A 617 -13.69 -27.80 -7.58
C LYS A 617 -12.87 -28.56 -8.64
N ASP A 618 -12.32 -27.84 -9.63
CA ASP A 618 -11.49 -28.41 -10.72
C ASP A 618 -10.38 -27.41 -11.07
N LEU A 619 -9.18 -27.64 -10.60
CA LEU A 619 -8.02 -26.74 -10.75
C LEU A 619 -7.52 -26.63 -12.20
N GLU A 620 -7.91 -27.56 -13.09
CA GLU A 620 -7.59 -27.50 -14.52
C GLU A 620 -8.60 -26.64 -15.31
N ASP A 621 -9.78 -26.36 -14.72
CA ASP A 621 -10.79 -25.46 -15.31
C ASP A 621 -10.46 -23.98 -15.01
N ILE A 622 -9.62 -23.41 -15.87
CA ILE A 622 -9.15 -22.03 -15.77
C ILE A 622 -9.84 -21.17 -16.83
N THR A 623 -10.30 -20.00 -16.44
CA THR A 623 -10.87 -18.97 -17.31
C THR A 623 -10.03 -17.70 -17.23
N ILE A 624 -9.55 -17.22 -18.38
CA ILE A 624 -8.93 -15.90 -18.51
C ILE A 624 -10.03 -14.90 -18.87
N SER A 625 -10.09 -13.79 -18.17
CA SER A 625 -11.08 -12.74 -18.39
C SER A 625 -10.39 -11.40 -18.63
N PHE A 626 -10.65 -10.79 -19.81
CA PHE A 626 -10.31 -9.39 -20.03
C PHE A 626 -11.56 -8.56 -19.72
N GLU A 627 -11.45 -7.65 -18.75
CA GLU A 627 -12.62 -6.98 -18.19
C GLU A 627 -12.50 -5.46 -18.31
N TRP A 628 -13.60 -4.82 -18.68
CA TRP A 628 -13.76 -3.37 -18.62
C TRP A 628 -14.59 -2.99 -17.42
N LYS A 629 -13.98 -2.23 -16.52
CA LYS A 629 -14.66 -1.66 -15.34
C LYS A 629 -15.03 -0.23 -15.64
N MET A 630 -16.28 0.13 -15.37
CA MET A 630 -16.78 1.49 -15.52
C MET A 630 -17.51 1.92 -14.27
N LYS A 631 -17.26 3.16 -13.83
CA LYS A 631 -18.00 3.83 -12.76
C LYS A 631 -18.72 5.03 -13.35
N THR A 632 -20.02 5.13 -13.14
CA THR A 632 -20.81 6.25 -13.68
C THR A 632 -21.78 6.79 -12.64
N LEU A 633 -22.03 8.08 -12.70
CA LEU A 633 -23.18 8.67 -12.02
C LEU A 633 -24.45 8.33 -12.81
N GLN A 634 -25.60 8.40 -12.11
CA GLN A 634 -26.92 8.16 -12.70
C GLN A 634 -27.13 8.98 -13.99
N GLY A 635 -27.65 8.34 -15.03
CA GLY A 635 -27.90 8.96 -16.34
C GLY A 635 -26.67 9.13 -17.24
N LYS A 636 -25.47 8.61 -16.85
CA LYS A 636 -24.23 8.71 -17.62
C LYS A 636 -23.79 7.39 -18.31
N LEU A 637 -24.58 6.35 -18.19
CA LEU A 637 -24.30 5.05 -18.84
C LEU A 637 -24.18 5.14 -20.38
N PRO A 638 -25.04 5.90 -21.11
CA PRO A 638 -24.92 6.02 -22.57
C PRO A 638 -23.59 6.62 -23.01
N GLU A 639 -23.08 7.67 -22.33
CA GLU A 639 -21.80 8.30 -22.62
C GLU A 639 -20.64 7.33 -22.34
N ALA A 640 -20.69 6.60 -21.22
CA ALA A 640 -19.67 5.61 -20.86
C ALA A 640 -19.58 4.49 -21.93
N PHE A 641 -20.71 3.95 -22.37
CA PHE A 641 -20.72 2.93 -23.42
C PHE A 641 -20.24 3.47 -24.77
N ALA A 642 -20.60 4.71 -25.12
CA ALA A 642 -20.10 5.35 -26.35
C ALA A 642 -18.57 5.52 -26.34
N LEU A 643 -17.98 5.88 -25.17
CA LEU A 643 -16.53 5.96 -25.01
C LEU A 643 -15.87 4.57 -25.06
N LEU A 644 -16.47 3.56 -24.43
CA LEU A 644 -15.99 2.19 -24.50
C LEU A 644 -16.02 1.63 -25.93
N GLU A 645 -17.08 1.90 -26.70
CA GLU A 645 -17.17 1.53 -28.11
C GLU A 645 -16.05 2.18 -28.94
N GLU A 646 -15.80 3.47 -28.70
CA GLU A 646 -14.70 4.19 -29.35
C GLU A 646 -13.35 3.55 -29.05
N ILE A 647 -13.09 3.19 -27.78
CA ILE A 647 -11.86 2.50 -27.37
C ILE A 647 -11.73 1.13 -28.04
N LEU A 648 -12.80 0.32 -28.04
CA LEU A 648 -12.73 -1.07 -28.53
C LEU A 648 -12.64 -1.17 -30.05
N PHE A 649 -13.34 -0.30 -30.76
CA PHE A 649 -13.50 -0.47 -32.21
C PHE A 649 -12.59 0.44 -33.06
N THR A 650 -12.09 1.55 -32.48
CA THR A 650 -11.38 2.57 -33.28
C THR A 650 -9.98 2.95 -32.73
N SER A 651 -9.47 2.27 -31.70
CA SER A 651 -8.12 2.51 -31.16
C SER A 651 -7.03 2.33 -32.22
N LYS A 652 -6.13 3.31 -32.34
CA LYS A 652 -5.01 3.32 -33.29
C LYS A 652 -3.80 2.59 -32.73
N LEU A 653 -3.87 1.26 -32.73
CA LEU A 653 -2.80 0.40 -32.20
C LEU A 653 -1.52 0.38 -33.07
N SER A 654 -1.54 1.02 -34.24
CA SER A 654 -0.38 1.10 -35.14
C SER A 654 0.57 2.29 -34.87
N ASP A 655 0.23 3.17 -33.93
CA ASP A 655 1.07 4.31 -33.56
C ASP A 655 2.27 3.86 -32.71
N LYS A 656 3.35 3.47 -33.38
CA LYS A 656 4.56 2.95 -32.73
C LYS A 656 5.24 3.97 -31.80
N LYS A 657 5.17 5.29 -32.12
CA LYS A 657 5.73 6.32 -31.25
C LYS A 657 4.98 6.32 -29.91
N ARG A 658 3.67 6.32 -29.97
CA ARG A 658 2.83 6.29 -28.76
C ARG A 658 3.00 4.98 -27.97
N LEU A 659 3.11 3.85 -28.67
CA LEU A 659 3.40 2.57 -28.01
C LEU A 659 4.77 2.57 -27.32
N GLN A 660 5.79 3.17 -27.92
CA GLN A 660 7.13 3.32 -27.32
C GLN A 660 7.06 4.12 -26.00
N GLU A 661 6.32 5.24 -25.99
CA GLU A 661 6.12 6.07 -24.78
C GLU A 661 5.44 5.26 -23.67
N ILE A 662 4.35 4.55 -24.00
CA ILE A 662 3.61 3.69 -23.05
C ILE A 662 4.52 2.58 -22.49
N LEU A 663 5.31 1.92 -23.32
CA LEU A 663 6.21 0.85 -22.90
C LEU A 663 7.35 1.38 -22.03
N GLY A 664 7.89 2.57 -22.30
CA GLY A 664 8.92 3.20 -21.48
C GLY A 664 8.41 3.48 -20.06
N GLU A 665 7.23 4.09 -19.96
CA GLU A 665 6.57 4.34 -18.67
C GLU A 665 6.22 3.04 -17.95
N LEU A 666 5.68 2.05 -18.65
CA LEU A 666 5.33 0.75 -18.08
C LEU A 666 6.56 0.02 -17.54
N LYS A 667 7.66 0.02 -18.28
CA LYS A 667 8.93 -0.59 -17.87
C LYS A 667 9.45 0.04 -16.58
N SER A 668 9.47 1.38 -16.49
CA SER A 668 9.89 2.12 -15.30
C SER A 668 9.05 1.74 -14.07
N ARG A 669 7.73 1.74 -14.22
CA ARG A 669 6.80 1.34 -13.15
C ARG A 669 6.98 -0.12 -12.71
N MET A 670 7.21 -1.04 -13.66
CA MET A 670 7.48 -2.44 -13.33
C MET A 670 8.78 -2.58 -12.54
N GLN A 671 9.84 -1.86 -12.89
CA GLN A 671 11.10 -1.85 -12.14
C GLN A 671 10.91 -1.34 -10.73
N SER A 672 10.29 -0.17 -10.55
CA SER A 672 10.00 0.37 -9.21
C SER A 672 9.18 -0.60 -8.36
N ASN A 673 8.16 -1.25 -8.94
CA ASN A 673 7.34 -2.22 -8.23
C ASN A 673 8.12 -3.50 -7.86
N MET A 674 9.01 -3.99 -8.72
CA MET A 674 9.85 -5.15 -8.41
C MET A 674 10.80 -4.90 -7.23
N ILE A 675 11.28 -3.68 -7.06
CA ILE A 675 12.11 -3.29 -5.92
C ILE A 675 11.26 -3.15 -4.65
N SER A 676 10.19 -2.38 -4.70
CA SER A 676 9.37 -2.07 -3.51
C SER A 676 8.57 -3.26 -3.00
N ALA A 677 8.13 -4.15 -3.89
CA ALA A 677 7.31 -5.33 -3.61
C ALA A 677 8.01 -6.66 -3.94
N GLY A 678 9.30 -6.78 -3.67
CA GLY A 678 10.11 -7.96 -3.96
C GLY A 678 9.55 -9.26 -3.40
N HIS A 679 8.86 -9.22 -2.25
CA HIS A 679 8.14 -10.36 -1.69
C HIS A 679 7.01 -10.88 -2.60
N GLN A 680 6.29 -10.00 -3.29
CA GLN A 680 5.25 -10.39 -4.25
C GLN A 680 5.87 -10.99 -5.50
N VAL A 681 7.00 -10.45 -5.95
CA VAL A 681 7.76 -11.01 -7.08
C VAL A 681 8.24 -12.42 -6.74
N ALA A 682 8.88 -12.61 -5.57
CA ALA A 682 9.36 -13.92 -5.13
C ALA A 682 8.22 -14.95 -5.01
N ALA A 683 7.09 -14.55 -4.39
CA ALA A 683 5.93 -15.43 -4.22
C ALA A 683 5.24 -15.77 -5.55
N GLY A 684 4.99 -14.78 -6.41
CA GLY A 684 4.39 -14.98 -7.73
C GLY A 684 5.26 -15.86 -8.62
N ARG A 685 6.58 -15.64 -8.60
CA ARG A 685 7.56 -16.41 -9.36
C ARG A 685 7.62 -17.86 -8.88
N ALA A 686 7.76 -18.09 -7.56
CA ALA A 686 7.76 -19.42 -6.98
C ALA A 686 6.45 -20.19 -7.27
N ALA A 687 5.29 -19.53 -7.18
CA ALA A 687 4.01 -20.13 -7.50
C ALA A 687 3.90 -20.53 -8.99
N ALA A 688 4.48 -19.74 -9.89
CA ALA A 688 4.46 -20.01 -11.33
C ALA A 688 5.21 -21.30 -11.73
N TYR A 689 6.12 -21.82 -10.88
CA TYR A 689 6.81 -23.07 -11.18
C TYR A 689 5.91 -24.30 -11.11
N PHE A 690 4.78 -24.24 -10.40
CA PHE A 690 3.91 -25.39 -10.19
C PHE A 690 2.43 -25.14 -10.43
N SER A 691 1.97 -23.89 -10.37
CA SER A 691 0.57 -23.50 -10.58
C SER A 691 0.38 -22.92 -11.97
N LYS A 692 -0.49 -23.54 -12.76
CA LYS A 692 -0.81 -23.07 -14.11
C LYS A 692 -1.46 -21.68 -14.10
N ALA A 693 -2.37 -21.42 -13.15
CA ALA A 693 -2.99 -20.11 -12.99
C ALA A 693 -1.95 -19.03 -12.63
N ALA A 694 -1.03 -19.34 -11.71
CA ALA A 694 0.05 -18.43 -11.35
C ALA A 694 1.01 -18.19 -12.53
N ALA A 695 1.33 -19.20 -13.32
CA ALA A 695 2.18 -19.06 -14.51
C ALA A 695 1.53 -18.21 -15.60
N ILE A 696 0.19 -18.29 -15.76
CA ILE A 696 -0.58 -17.39 -16.62
C ILE A 696 -0.47 -15.96 -16.11
N GLN A 697 -0.74 -15.74 -14.83
CA GLN A 697 -0.67 -14.42 -14.21
C GLN A 697 0.74 -13.82 -14.31
N GLU A 698 1.76 -14.61 -14.06
CA GLU A 698 3.17 -14.24 -14.18
C GLU A 698 3.52 -13.80 -15.61
N THR A 699 2.98 -14.49 -16.63
CA THR A 699 3.13 -14.10 -18.04
C THR A 699 2.52 -12.73 -18.33
N PHE A 700 1.46 -12.32 -17.63
CA PHE A 700 0.76 -11.07 -17.88
C PHE A 700 1.30 -9.87 -17.08
N THR A 701 1.86 -10.10 -15.90
CA THR A 701 2.22 -9.02 -14.97
C THR A 701 3.58 -9.18 -14.28
N GLY A 702 4.20 -10.35 -14.36
CA GLY A 702 5.46 -10.66 -13.68
C GLY A 702 6.69 -10.50 -14.57
N LEU A 703 7.75 -11.23 -14.23
CA LEU A 703 9.06 -11.14 -14.90
C LEU A 703 8.99 -11.41 -16.42
N PRO A 704 8.25 -12.41 -16.94
CA PRO A 704 8.11 -12.58 -18.39
C PRO A 704 7.45 -11.39 -19.09
N ALA A 705 6.48 -10.72 -18.44
CA ALA A 705 5.88 -9.50 -18.98
C ALA A 705 6.90 -8.36 -19.04
N TYR A 706 7.69 -8.18 -17.97
CA TYR A 706 8.77 -7.20 -17.95
C TYR A 706 9.80 -7.46 -19.06
N GLN A 707 10.22 -8.72 -19.25
CA GLN A 707 11.15 -9.09 -20.32
C GLN A 707 10.61 -8.78 -21.72
N LEU A 708 9.30 -9.03 -21.94
CA LEU A 708 8.63 -8.67 -23.20
C LEU A 708 8.65 -7.14 -23.40
N VAL A 709 8.24 -6.38 -22.39
CA VAL A 709 8.23 -4.90 -22.41
C VAL A 709 9.63 -4.37 -22.70
N SER A 710 10.64 -4.85 -21.96
CA SER A 710 12.04 -4.43 -22.08
C SER A 710 12.60 -4.70 -23.49
N ARG A 711 12.30 -5.89 -24.03
CA ARG A 711 12.75 -6.28 -25.38
C ARG A 711 12.14 -5.36 -26.45
N VAL A 712 10.85 -5.11 -26.39
CA VAL A 712 10.15 -4.31 -27.40
C VAL A 712 10.49 -2.84 -27.26
N GLU A 713 10.54 -2.33 -26.02
CA GLU A 713 10.94 -0.94 -25.74
C GLU A 713 12.37 -0.66 -26.18
N GLY A 714 13.28 -1.62 -25.97
CA GLY A 714 14.70 -1.50 -26.34
C GLY A 714 14.95 -1.49 -27.86
N ASP A 715 14.09 -2.11 -28.68
CA ASP A 715 14.20 -2.12 -30.13
C ASP A 715 12.81 -2.16 -30.80
N MET A 716 12.14 -1.02 -30.80
CA MET A 716 10.81 -0.84 -31.44
C MET A 716 10.88 -0.98 -32.96
N GLU A 717 12.05 -0.73 -33.57
CA GLU A 717 12.21 -0.85 -35.01
C GLU A 717 12.08 -2.33 -35.44
N GLN A 718 12.73 -3.22 -34.70
CA GLN A 718 12.69 -4.66 -34.94
C GLN A 718 11.37 -5.29 -34.49
N TYR A 719 10.89 -5.03 -33.27
CA TYR A 719 9.78 -5.75 -32.64
C TYR A 719 8.42 -5.03 -32.72
N GLY A 720 8.38 -3.77 -33.11
CA GLY A 720 7.15 -2.96 -33.11
C GLY A 720 6.05 -3.48 -34.06
N ASN A 721 6.41 -4.11 -35.18
CA ASN A 721 5.40 -4.72 -36.08
C ASN A 721 4.77 -5.96 -35.46
N GLU A 722 5.56 -6.79 -34.79
CA GLU A 722 5.08 -7.98 -34.05
C GLU A 722 4.15 -7.56 -32.90
N LEU A 723 4.51 -6.51 -32.15
CA LEU A 723 3.65 -5.93 -31.12
C LEU A 723 2.30 -5.49 -31.69
N VAL A 724 2.30 -4.68 -32.75
CA VAL A 724 1.05 -4.20 -33.38
C VAL A 724 0.18 -5.35 -33.87
N GLU A 725 0.78 -6.37 -34.53
CA GLU A 725 0.06 -7.57 -34.95
C GLU A 725 -0.53 -8.33 -33.76
N GLY A 726 0.27 -8.50 -32.68
CA GLY A 726 -0.13 -9.18 -31.45
C GLY A 726 -1.31 -8.49 -30.78
N LEU A 727 -1.23 -7.17 -30.55
CA LEU A 727 -2.30 -6.38 -29.92
C LEU A 727 -3.58 -6.36 -30.79
N THR A 728 -3.43 -6.13 -32.12
CA THR A 728 -4.58 -6.07 -33.02
C THR A 728 -5.26 -7.42 -33.14
N GLY A 729 -4.48 -8.52 -33.27
CA GLY A 729 -5.00 -9.87 -33.31
C GLY A 729 -5.71 -10.28 -32.04
N LEU A 730 -5.15 -9.88 -30.90
CA LEU A 730 -5.75 -10.12 -29.58
C LEU A 730 -7.08 -9.39 -29.41
N CYS A 731 -7.21 -8.14 -29.83
CA CYS A 731 -8.48 -7.41 -29.83
C CYS A 731 -9.57 -8.15 -30.65
N LYS A 732 -9.23 -8.64 -31.87
CA LYS A 732 -10.15 -9.39 -32.69
C LYS A 732 -10.55 -10.72 -32.07
N PHE A 733 -9.65 -11.36 -31.34
CA PHE A 733 -9.92 -12.61 -30.63
C PHE A 733 -10.80 -12.42 -29.40
N LEU A 734 -10.52 -11.41 -28.59
CA LEU A 734 -11.20 -11.18 -27.30
C LEU A 734 -12.59 -10.57 -27.46
N PHE A 735 -12.70 -9.48 -28.22
CA PHE A 735 -13.89 -8.62 -28.23
C PHE A 735 -14.93 -9.12 -29.22
N THR A 736 -15.45 -10.33 -28.94
CA THR A 736 -16.51 -10.99 -29.72
C THR A 736 -17.75 -11.19 -28.85
N GLU A 737 -18.90 -11.27 -29.48
CA GLU A 737 -20.17 -11.52 -28.80
C GLU A 737 -20.14 -12.82 -27.98
N GLY A 738 -19.46 -13.85 -28.47
CA GLY A 738 -19.38 -15.17 -27.84
C GLY A 738 -18.62 -15.18 -26.50
N ASN A 739 -17.72 -14.23 -26.29
CA ASN A 739 -16.89 -14.15 -25.07
C ASN A 739 -17.51 -13.28 -23.96
N LEU A 740 -18.60 -12.52 -24.26
CA LEU A 740 -19.12 -11.49 -23.38
C LEU A 740 -20.00 -12.03 -22.24
N LEU A 741 -19.72 -11.57 -21.04
CA LEU A 741 -20.59 -11.63 -19.87
C LEU A 741 -20.71 -10.22 -19.29
N PHE A 742 -21.90 -9.83 -18.84
CA PHE A 742 -22.17 -8.58 -18.16
C PHE A 742 -22.20 -8.76 -16.66
N ASP A 743 -21.74 -7.73 -15.96
CA ASP A 743 -21.85 -7.59 -14.51
C ASP A 743 -22.26 -6.16 -14.19
N PHE A 744 -23.27 -6.00 -13.35
CA PHE A 744 -23.80 -4.68 -12.99
C PHE A 744 -24.18 -4.62 -11.52
N THR A 745 -23.75 -3.54 -10.85
CA THR A 745 -24.07 -3.22 -9.47
C THR A 745 -24.73 -1.87 -9.38
N GLY A 746 -25.86 -1.81 -8.76
CA GLY A 746 -26.67 -0.59 -8.58
C GLY A 746 -28.14 -0.95 -8.28
N GLU A 747 -28.94 0.08 -8.28
CA GLU A 747 -30.37 -0.05 -8.01
C GLU A 747 -31.14 -0.47 -9.27
N GLU A 748 -32.37 -0.92 -9.13
CA GLU A 748 -33.13 -1.49 -10.26
C GLU A 748 -33.40 -0.48 -11.39
N GLU A 749 -33.56 0.80 -11.08
CA GLU A 749 -33.79 1.83 -12.09
C GLU A 749 -32.57 2.00 -13.01
N GLU A 750 -31.35 2.06 -12.43
CA GLU A 750 -30.10 2.10 -13.18
C GLU A 750 -29.88 0.81 -13.96
N TYR A 751 -30.25 -0.35 -13.40
CA TYR A 751 -30.17 -1.62 -14.12
C TYR A 751 -31.04 -1.61 -15.38
N GLN A 752 -32.24 -1.02 -15.34
CA GLN A 752 -33.10 -0.94 -16.54
C GLN A 752 -32.52 -0.02 -17.62
N GLU A 753 -31.76 1.01 -17.25
CA GLU A 753 -30.99 1.83 -18.19
C GLU A 753 -29.81 1.05 -18.75
N PHE A 754 -29.06 0.35 -17.89
CA PHE A 754 -27.94 -0.49 -18.28
C PHE A 754 -28.35 -1.56 -19.30
N VAL A 755 -29.48 -2.25 -19.11
CA VAL A 755 -29.98 -3.27 -20.04
C VAL A 755 -30.07 -2.72 -21.48
N LYS A 756 -30.59 -1.51 -21.65
CA LYS A 756 -30.77 -0.89 -22.97
C LYS A 756 -29.45 -0.63 -23.68
N VAL A 757 -28.49 -0.03 -22.97
CA VAL A 757 -27.18 0.30 -23.54
C VAL A 757 -26.33 -0.96 -23.74
N ALA A 758 -26.39 -1.92 -22.83
CA ALA A 758 -25.67 -3.18 -22.91
C ALA A 758 -26.14 -4.07 -24.07
N GLU A 759 -27.46 -4.14 -24.30
CA GLU A 759 -28.02 -4.88 -25.45
C GLU A 759 -27.62 -4.25 -26.80
N ALA A 760 -27.66 -2.91 -26.88
CA ALA A 760 -27.23 -2.17 -28.07
C ALA A 760 -25.73 -2.35 -28.32
N PHE A 761 -24.91 -2.36 -27.29
CA PHE A 761 -23.47 -2.64 -27.38
C PHE A 761 -23.18 -4.06 -27.82
N ALA A 762 -23.83 -5.08 -27.24
CA ALA A 762 -23.63 -6.49 -27.61
C ALA A 762 -23.91 -6.72 -29.09
N GLY A 763 -24.95 -6.07 -29.65
CA GLY A 763 -25.31 -6.17 -31.06
C GLY A 763 -24.29 -5.59 -32.06
N LYS A 764 -23.28 -4.83 -31.57
CA LYS A 764 -22.20 -4.28 -32.39
C LYS A 764 -20.95 -5.16 -32.40
N LEU A 765 -20.85 -6.12 -31.49
CA LEU A 765 -19.68 -7.01 -31.39
C LEU A 765 -19.65 -8.01 -32.53
N PRO A 766 -18.45 -8.34 -33.06
CA PRO A 766 -18.32 -9.40 -34.07
C PRO A 766 -18.80 -10.75 -33.52
N ASN A 767 -19.43 -11.55 -34.40
CA ASN A 767 -19.93 -12.88 -34.05
C ASN A 767 -18.98 -14.01 -34.52
N GLU A 768 -17.90 -13.66 -35.23
CA GLU A 768 -16.90 -14.61 -35.72
C GLU A 768 -15.90 -14.92 -34.59
N ALA A 769 -15.82 -16.18 -34.19
CA ALA A 769 -14.85 -16.66 -33.21
C ALA A 769 -13.54 -17.10 -33.88
N ILE A 770 -12.41 -16.74 -33.31
CA ILE A 770 -11.10 -17.29 -33.69
C ILE A 770 -10.88 -18.55 -32.86
N GLU A 771 -10.65 -19.69 -33.50
CA GLU A 771 -10.37 -20.93 -32.77
C GLU A 771 -9.03 -20.88 -32.04
N ALA A 772 -9.03 -21.32 -30.79
CA ALA A 772 -7.84 -21.51 -29.97
C ALA A 772 -7.93 -22.86 -29.25
N ALA A 773 -6.83 -23.61 -29.23
CA ALA A 773 -6.84 -25.01 -28.79
C ALA A 773 -6.52 -25.18 -27.29
N HIS A 774 -5.77 -24.28 -26.70
CA HIS A 774 -5.28 -24.41 -25.33
C HIS A 774 -4.78 -23.06 -24.79
N ILE A 775 -4.43 -23.03 -23.50
CA ILE A 775 -3.65 -21.95 -22.89
C ILE A 775 -2.16 -22.31 -23.01
N PRO A 776 -1.33 -21.54 -23.74
CA PRO A 776 0.05 -21.89 -24.06
C PRO A 776 1.00 -21.59 -22.89
N VAL A 777 0.77 -22.23 -21.75
CA VAL A 777 1.61 -22.08 -20.56
C VAL A 777 2.04 -23.45 -20.03
N LYS A 778 3.31 -23.54 -19.59
CA LYS A 778 3.86 -24.72 -18.93
C LYS A 778 4.48 -24.30 -17.60
N THR A 779 4.31 -25.16 -16.62
CA THR A 779 4.98 -25.04 -15.32
C THR A 779 6.29 -25.81 -15.36
N GLU A 780 7.34 -25.19 -14.80
CA GLU A 780 8.67 -25.78 -14.73
C GLU A 780 9.35 -25.33 -13.44
N LYS A 781 9.93 -26.28 -12.68
CA LYS A 781 10.70 -25.95 -11.48
C LYS A 781 12.01 -25.29 -11.88
N LYS A 782 12.31 -24.12 -11.26
CA LYS A 782 13.51 -23.35 -11.59
C LYS A 782 14.34 -22.93 -10.40
N ASN A 783 13.78 -22.78 -9.22
CA ASN A 783 14.44 -22.31 -7.98
C ASN A 783 15.45 -21.19 -8.27
N GLU A 784 14.93 -19.96 -8.39
CA GLU A 784 15.71 -18.81 -8.88
C GLU A 784 16.19 -17.90 -7.76
N GLY A 785 17.45 -17.46 -7.86
CA GLY A 785 18.00 -16.31 -7.14
C GLY A 785 18.02 -15.10 -8.09
N LEU A 786 17.21 -14.05 -7.77
CA LEU A 786 17.09 -12.84 -8.58
C LEU A 786 17.88 -11.71 -7.91
N LEU A 787 18.98 -11.32 -8.56
CA LEU A 787 19.95 -10.36 -8.05
C LEU A 787 19.44 -8.93 -8.17
N SER A 788 19.59 -8.16 -7.10
CA SER A 788 19.30 -6.73 -7.05
C SER A 788 20.32 -5.99 -6.18
N SER A 789 20.33 -4.67 -6.26
CA SER A 789 21.13 -3.79 -5.41
C SER A 789 20.52 -3.55 -4.02
N SER A 790 19.49 -4.32 -3.64
CA SER A 790 18.83 -4.23 -2.33
C SER A 790 19.77 -4.62 -1.19
N GLN A 791 19.63 -3.99 -0.03
CA GLN A 791 20.33 -4.38 1.19
C GLN A 791 19.63 -5.51 1.97
N VAL A 792 18.45 -5.92 1.53
CA VAL A 792 17.59 -6.92 2.19
C VAL A 792 17.16 -7.99 1.22
N GLN A 793 16.63 -9.09 1.76
CA GLN A 793 16.13 -10.25 1.03
C GLN A 793 14.61 -10.34 1.09
N TYR A 794 14.05 -11.01 0.10
CA TYR A 794 12.67 -11.49 0.05
C TYR A 794 12.73 -12.98 -0.27
N VAL A 795 12.64 -13.82 0.76
CA VAL A 795 12.83 -15.27 0.65
C VAL A 795 11.47 -15.95 0.57
N CYS A 796 11.20 -16.70 -0.48
CA CYS A 796 9.93 -17.40 -0.66
C CYS A 796 10.11 -18.90 -0.83
N ARG A 797 9.36 -19.68 -0.02
CA ARG A 797 9.15 -21.11 -0.17
C ARG A 797 7.68 -21.37 -0.50
N ALA A 798 7.39 -22.12 -1.58
CA ALA A 798 6.03 -22.34 -2.06
C ALA A 798 5.78 -23.80 -2.47
N GLY A 799 4.51 -24.15 -2.69
CA GLY A 799 4.07 -25.45 -3.18
C GLY A 799 2.55 -25.57 -3.17
N ASN A 800 2.03 -26.76 -3.43
CA ASN A 800 0.59 -27.01 -3.48
C ASN A 800 0.23 -28.32 -2.77
N TYR A 801 -0.43 -28.20 -1.60
CA TYR A 801 -0.81 -29.38 -0.79
C TYR A 801 -1.88 -30.26 -1.46
N ARG A 802 -2.71 -29.73 -2.36
CA ARG A 802 -3.75 -30.52 -3.06
C ARG A 802 -3.16 -31.50 -4.07
N LYS A 803 -1.93 -31.29 -4.52
CA LYS A 803 -1.22 -32.25 -5.38
C LYS A 803 -0.98 -33.59 -4.68
N ASP A 804 -0.89 -33.59 -3.35
CA ASP A 804 -0.76 -34.77 -2.52
C ASP A 804 -2.10 -35.33 -2.01
N GLY A 805 -3.23 -34.81 -2.56
CA GLY A 805 -4.59 -35.25 -2.23
C GLY A 805 -5.14 -34.68 -0.93
N LEU A 806 -4.52 -33.65 -0.37
CA LEU A 806 -5.00 -32.95 0.82
C LEU A 806 -6.05 -31.91 0.42
N GLU A 807 -7.14 -31.83 1.20
CA GLU A 807 -8.27 -30.95 0.89
C GLU A 807 -8.19 -29.63 1.69
N TYR A 808 -8.80 -28.58 1.13
CA TYR A 808 -8.96 -27.32 1.84
C TYR A 808 -9.99 -27.45 2.95
N THR A 809 -9.72 -26.82 4.09
CA THR A 809 -10.66 -26.69 5.22
C THR A 809 -10.57 -25.29 5.82
N GLY A 810 -11.66 -24.81 6.44
CA GLY A 810 -11.71 -23.53 7.16
C GLY A 810 -10.68 -23.42 8.29
N ALA A 811 -10.19 -24.54 8.82
CA ALA A 811 -9.12 -24.58 9.82
C ALA A 811 -7.77 -24.02 9.29
N LEU A 812 -7.53 -24.02 7.97
CA LEU A 812 -6.34 -23.40 7.37
C LEU A 812 -6.30 -21.87 7.56
N ARG A 813 -7.46 -21.22 7.71
CA ARG A 813 -7.49 -19.79 8.06
C ARG A 813 -6.99 -19.55 9.48
N VAL A 814 -7.39 -20.41 10.42
CA VAL A 814 -6.89 -20.34 11.80
C VAL A 814 -5.38 -20.65 11.83
N LEU A 815 -4.94 -21.65 11.08
CA LEU A 815 -3.51 -21.94 10.93
C LEU A 815 -2.73 -20.76 10.36
N LYS A 816 -3.30 -20.02 9.40
CA LYS A 816 -2.65 -18.80 8.86
C LYS A 816 -2.38 -17.78 9.96
N VAL A 817 -3.34 -17.54 10.87
CA VAL A 817 -3.18 -16.63 12.01
C VAL A 817 -2.08 -17.13 12.95
N ILE A 818 -2.11 -18.42 13.32
CA ILE A 818 -1.08 -19.06 14.16
C ILE A 818 0.30 -18.92 13.52
N MET A 819 0.42 -19.30 12.26
CA MET A 819 1.71 -19.23 11.56
C MET A 819 2.22 -17.80 11.44
N GLY A 820 1.33 -16.85 11.10
CA GLY A 820 1.69 -15.46 10.88
C GLY A 820 2.12 -14.74 12.15
N TYR A 821 1.47 -14.97 13.27
CA TYR A 821 1.66 -14.19 14.49
C TYR A 821 2.45 -14.92 15.60
N ASP A 822 2.46 -16.26 15.63
CA ASP A 822 3.25 -16.97 16.64
C ASP A 822 4.56 -17.50 16.05
N TYR A 823 4.52 -18.25 14.94
CA TYR A 823 5.73 -18.89 14.46
C TYR A 823 6.61 -17.98 13.64
N LEU A 824 6.08 -17.46 12.53
CA LEU A 824 6.87 -16.64 11.59
C LEU A 824 7.26 -15.30 12.19
N TRP A 825 6.35 -14.67 12.94
CA TRP A 825 6.65 -13.42 13.66
C TRP A 825 7.84 -13.58 14.59
N ASN A 826 7.80 -14.59 15.45
CA ASN A 826 8.86 -14.80 16.43
C ASN A 826 10.18 -15.21 15.79
N GLN A 827 10.16 -16.13 14.81
CA GLN A 827 11.40 -16.69 14.25
C GLN A 827 12.04 -15.77 13.21
N VAL A 828 11.24 -15.14 12.32
CA VAL A 828 11.76 -14.36 11.18
C VAL A 828 11.88 -12.88 11.53
N ARG A 829 10.90 -12.29 12.24
CA ARG A 829 10.95 -10.88 12.62
C ARG A 829 11.69 -10.68 13.93
N VAL A 830 11.16 -11.18 15.05
CA VAL A 830 11.70 -10.86 16.39
C VAL A 830 13.14 -11.34 16.55
N LYS A 831 13.42 -12.61 16.21
CA LYS A 831 14.76 -13.17 16.30
C LYS A 831 15.62 -12.90 15.06
N GLY A 832 15.00 -12.92 13.88
CA GLY A 832 15.72 -12.74 12.62
C GLY A 832 15.96 -11.30 12.23
N GLY A 833 15.23 -10.34 12.80
CA GLY A 833 15.35 -8.92 12.48
C GLY A 833 14.74 -8.52 11.13
N ALA A 834 13.91 -9.38 10.51
CA ALA A 834 13.15 -9.00 9.33
C ALA A 834 12.01 -8.04 9.70
N TYR A 835 11.58 -7.22 8.75
CA TYR A 835 10.41 -6.36 8.99
C TYR A 835 9.11 -7.17 9.12
N GLY A 836 8.96 -8.25 8.33
CA GLY A 836 7.81 -9.13 8.43
C GLY A 836 7.98 -10.47 7.73
N CYS A 837 7.00 -11.34 7.94
CA CYS A 837 6.89 -12.60 7.24
C CYS A 837 5.42 -12.97 7.06
N MET A 838 5.07 -13.45 5.87
CA MET A 838 3.70 -13.74 5.48
C MET A 838 3.55 -15.20 5.07
N CYS A 839 2.34 -15.74 5.26
CA CYS A 839 1.96 -17.05 4.75
C CYS A 839 0.60 -17.01 4.06
N SER A 840 0.38 -17.93 3.15
CA SER A 840 -0.89 -18.11 2.45
C SER A 840 -1.20 -19.58 2.24
N PHE A 841 -2.46 -19.96 2.43
CA PHE A 841 -2.99 -21.30 2.18
C PHE A 841 -4.28 -21.16 1.37
N SER A 842 -4.19 -21.22 0.05
CA SER A 842 -5.32 -20.96 -0.82
C SER A 842 -6.25 -22.17 -0.98
N LYS A 843 -7.48 -21.93 -1.43
CA LYS A 843 -8.45 -22.97 -1.77
C LYS A 843 -8.00 -23.84 -2.95
N SER A 844 -7.17 -23.29 -3.85
CA SER A 844 -6.53 -24.06 -4.93
C SER A 844 -5.40 -24.96 -4.43
N GLY A 845 -5.00 -24.84 -3.16
CA GLY A 845 -3.86 -25.53 -2.59
C GLY A 845 -2.53 -24.79 -2.70
N ASP A 846 -2.46 -23.76 -3.55
CA ASP A 846 -1.27 -22.93 -3.69
C ASP A 846 -0.95 -22.28 -2.35
N SER A 847 0.25 -22.52 -1.84
CA SER A 847 0.66 -22.09 -0.51
C SER A 847 2.09 -21.59 -0.53
N TYR A 848 2.40 -20.65 0.35
CA TYR A 848 3.75 -20.13 0.49
C TYR A 848 4.03 -19.54 1.88
N PHE A 849 5.32 -19.46 2.21
CA PHE A 849 5.92 -18.57 3.18
C PHE A 849 6.79 -17.57 2.45
N VAL A 850 6.77 -16.28 2.85
CA VAL A 850 7.63 -15.25 2.26
C VAL A 850 8.06 -14.24 3.30
N SER A 851 9.36 -13.93 3.39
CA SER A 851 9.90 -12.89 4.24
C SER A 851 9.87 -11.52 3.53
N TYR A 852 9.84 -10.43 4.30
CA TYR A 852 9.80 -9.06 3.81
C TYR A 852 10.86 -8.21 4.50
N ARG A 853 11.72 -7.57 3.70
CA ARG A 853 12.88 -6.79 4.18
C ARG A 853 13.71 -7.58 5.20
N ASP A 854 14.16 -8.75 4.78
CA ASP A 854 14.84 -9.72 5.62
C ASP A 854 16.37 -9.58 5.52
N PRO A 855 17.10 -9.38 6.61
CA PRO A 855 18.55 -9.34 6.58
C PRO A 855 19.17 -10.74 6.35
N ASN A 856 18.39 -11.83 6.51
CA ASN A 856 18.85 -13.20 6.39
C ASN A 856 18.36 -13.87 5.11
N LEU A 857 19.04 -14.97 4.72
CA LEU A 857 18.60 -15.88 3.66
C LEU A 857 18.56 -17.32 4.20
N LYS A 858 19.68 -17.93 4.52
CA LYS A 858 19.76 -19.35 4.95
C LYS A 858 19.01 -19.60 6.26
N LYS A 859 19.16 -18.73 7.25
CA LYS A 859 18.41 -18.83 8.53
C LYS A 859 16.90 -18.84 8.31
N THR A 860 16.40 -18.02 7.39
CA THR A 860 14.97 -17.94 7.06
C THR A 860 14.48 -19.21 6.33
N VAL A 861 15.30 -19.79 5.45
CA VAL A 861 15.00 -21.09 4.81
C VAL A 861 14.86 -22.19 5.88
N ASP A 862 15.80 -22.26 6.84
CA ASP A 862 15.76 -23.25 7.93
C ASP A 862 14.46 -23.11 8.77
N VAL A 863 14.00 -21.87 9.02
CA VAL A 863 12.73 -21.62 9.70
C VAL A 863 11.55 -22.17 8.90
N PHE A 864 11.51 -21.95 7.59
CA PHE A 864 10.43 -22.46 6.74
C PHE A 864 10.40 -23.99 6.70
N GLU A 865 11.56 -24.65 6.71
CA GLU A 865 11.67 -26.12 6.73
C GLU A 865 11.17 -26.74 8.04
N GLN A 866 11.33 -26.05 9.18
CA GLN A 866 10.89 -26.51 10.49
C GLN A 866 9.40 -26.26 10.76
N ALA A 867 8.70 -25.51 9.92
CA ALA A 867 7.32 -25.09 10.14
C ALA A 867 6.34 -26.26 10.34
N ALA A 868 6.51 -27.38 9.61
CA ALA A 868 5.65 -28.54 9.73
C ALA A 868 5.77 -29.23 11.10
N ASP A 869 6.95 -29.24 11.70
CA ASP A 869 7.20 -29.85 13.01
C ASP A 869 6.64 -28.97 14.13
N TYR A 870 6.71 -27.62 13.98
CA TYR A 870 6.01 -26.71 14.86
C TYR A 870 4.50 -27.00 14.89
N VAL A 871 3.85 -27.08 13.73
CA VAL A 871 2.41 -27.37 13.63
C VAL A 871 2.08 -28.75 14.21
N ALA A 872 2.90 -29.77 13.97
CA ALA A 872 2.69 -31.11 14.52
C ALA A 872 2.73 -31.16 16.06
N SER A 873 3.56 -30.32 16.67
CA SER A 873 3.74 -30.22 18.12
C SER A 873 2.85 -29.13 18.77
N PHE A 874 2.00 -28.44 17.99
CA PHE A 874 1.21 -27.33 18.44
C PHE A 874 0.36 -27.64 19.67
N THR A 875 0.51 -26.85 20.72
CA THR A 875 -0.27 -26.98 21.97
C THR A 875 -0.57 -25.60 22.51
N GLN A 876 -1.85 -25.29 22.68
CA GLN A 876 -2.35 -24.03 23.23
C GLN A 876 -3.61 -24.28 24.05
N ASP A 877 -3.96 -23.36 24.94
CA ASP A 877 -5.17 -23.42 25.74
C ASP A 877 -6.42 -22.96 24.95
N ASP A 878 -7.61 -23.10 25.53
CA ASP A 878 -8.88 -22.74 24.89
C ASP A 878 -9.01 -21.23 24.66
N ARG A 879 -8.38 -20.39 25.49
CA ARG A 879 -8.37 -18.94 25.35
C ARG A 879 -7.59 -18.53 24.09
N SER A 880 -6.37 -19.03 23.97
CA SER A 880 -5.51 -18.78 22.79
C SER A 880 -6.18 -19.30 21.50
N MET A 881 -6.77 -20.50 21.56
CA MET A 881 -7.52 -21.04 20.42
C MET A 881 -8.72 -20.15 20.04
N THR A 882 -9.37 -19.53 21.01
CA THR A 882 -10.47 -18.58 20.73
C THR A 882 -9.95 -17.30 20.08
N GLN A 883 -8.80 -16.77 20.53
CA GLN A 883 -8.16 -15.62 19.90
C GLN A 883 -7.83 -15.90 18.42
N TYR A 884 -7.19 -17.02 18.10
CA TYR A 884 -6.86 -17.35 16.70
C TYR A 884 -8.11 -17.50 15.81
N ILE A 885 -9.20 -18.05 16.35
CA ILE A 885 -10.47 -18.14 15.63
C ILE A 885 -11.05 -16.76 15.38
N ILE A 886 -11.01 -15.85 16.35
CA ILE A 886 -11.48 -14.47 16.21
C ILE A 886 -10.65 -13.72 15.17
N GLY A 887 -9.32 -13.81 15.23
CA GLY A 887 -8.45 -13.20 14.23
C GLY A 887 -8.70 -13.73 12.81
N ALA A 888 -8.97 -15.03 12.68
CA ALA A 888 -9.33 -15.62 11.38
C ALA A 888 -10.70 -15.17 10.86
N ILE A 889 -11.66 -14.92 11.74
CA ILE A 889 -12.99 -14.38 11.39
C ILE A 889 -12.90 -12.90 11.01
N SER A 890 -12.00 -12.12 11.62
CA SER A 890 -11.83 -10.70 11.32
C SER A 890 -11.62 -10.46 9.84
N GLU A 891 -10.77 -11.27 9.19
CA GLU A 891 -10.55 -11.17 7.73
C GLU A 891 -11.83 -11.41 6.90
N LEU A 892 -12.75 -12.28 7.39
CA LEU A 892 -13.99 -12.60 6.69
C LEU A 892 -15.09 -11.56 6.91
N ASP A 893 -15.09 -10.90 8.06
CA ASP A 893 -16.14 -9.98 8.49
C ASP A 893 -15.78 -8.50 8.28
N THR A 894 -14.63 -8.21 7.67
CA THR A 894 -14.25 -6.84 7.29
C THR A 894 -15.34 -6.22 6.42
N PRO A 895 -15.82 -5.00 6.74
CA PRO A 895 -16.81 -4.30 5.95
C PRO A 895 -16.39 -4.10 4.52
N LEU A 896 -17.29 -4.33 3.59
CA LEU A 896 -17.04 -4.19 2.17
C LEU A 896 -17.85 -3.02 1.60
N THR A 897 -17.22 -2.22 0.73
CA THR A 897 -17.90 -1.22 -0.09
C THR A 897 -18.91 -1.91 -1.04
N PRO A 898 -19.91 -1.19 -1.59
CA PRO A 898 -20.81 -1.77 -2.58
C PRO A 898 -20.10 -2.46 -3.74
N ALA A 899 -19.06 -1.83 -4.27
CA ALA A 899 -18.23 -2.38 -5.34
C ALA A 899 -17.47 -3.66 -4.91
N ALA A 900 -16.96 -3.69 -3.68
CA ALA A 900 -16.26 -4.87 -3.13
C ALA A 900 -17.20 -6.05 -2.85
N LYS A 901 -18.45 -5.80 -2.37
CA LYS A 901 -19.49 -6.83 -2.23
C LYS A 901 -19.85 -7.47 -3.56
N ALA A 902 -19.99 -6.65 -4.59
CA ALA A 902 -20.22 -7.10 -5.96
C ALA A 902 -19.05 -7.93 -6.48
N LEU A 903 -17.81 -7.46 -6.32
CA LEU A 903 -16.60 -8.18 -6.74
C LEU A 903 -16.47 -9.54 -6.03
N ARG A 904 -16.75 -9.62 -4.72
CA ARG A 904 -16.79 -10.89 -3.99
C ARG A 904 -17.82 -11.84 -4.59
N SER A 905 -19.00 -11.33 -4.92
CA SER A 905 -20.09 -12.11 -5.50
C SER A 905 -19.76 -12.59 -6.93
N LEU A 906 -19.19 -11.72 -7.77
CA LEU A 906 -18.66 -12.06 -9.09
C LEU A 906 -17.57 -13.13 -8.99
N THR A 907 -16.59 -12.94 -8.10
CA THR A 907 -15.49 -13.91 -7.90
C THR A 907 -16.02 -15.28 -7.48
N ALA A 908 -16.97 -15.34 -6.57
CA ALA A 908 -17.61 -16.59 -6.17
C ALA A 908 -18.31 -17.28 -7.37
N PHE A 909 -19.02 -16.53 -8.20
CA PHE A 909 -19.65 -17.06 -9.42
C PHE A 909 -18.60 -17.62 -10.40
N MET A 910 -17.54 -16.84 -10.66
CA MET A 910 -16.47 -17.22 -11.60
C MET A 910 -15.69 -18.46 -11.14
N THR A 911 -15.42 -18.55 -9.83
CA THR A 911 -14.70 -19.68 -9.22
C THR A 911 -15.59 -20.85 -8.81
N LYS A 912 -16.91 -20.79 -9.12
CA LYS A 912 -17.92 -21.81 -8.79
C LYS A 912 -18.08 -22.08 -7.28
N GLN A 913 -17.83 -21.08 -6.45
CA GLN A 913 -18.12 -21.14 -5.03
C GLN A 913 -19.59 -20.75 -4.77
N THR A 914 -20.26 -21.50 -3.93
CA THR A 914 -21.66 -21.23 -3.53
C THR A 914 -21.72 -20.60 -2.13
N GLN A 915 -22.90 -20.08 -1.76
CA GLN A 915 -23.16 -19.59 -0.41
C GLN A 915 -22.93 -20.71 0.63
N GLU A 916 -23.29 -21.94 0.30
CA GLU A 916 -23.13 -23.10 1.16
C GLU A 916 -21.63 -23.46 1.33
N ASP A 917 -20.82 -23.34 0.29
CA ASP A 917 -19.36 -23.54 0.38
C ASP A 917 -18.72 -22.52 1.34
N LEU A 918 -19.16 -21.25 1.30
CA LEU A 918 -18.67 -20.19 2.21
C LEU A 918 -19.16 -20.41 3.65
N GLN A 919 -20.40 -20.82 3.83
CA GLN A 919 -20.97 -21.11 5.15
C GLN A 919 -20.25 -22.33 5.78
N LYS A 920 -20.00 -23.37 5.01
CA LYS A 920 -19.24 -24.55 5.46
C LYS A 920 -17.83 -24.18 5.91
N GLU A 921 -17.12 -23.35 5.12
CA GLU A 921 -15.79 -22.84 5.48
C GLU A 921 -15.84 -22.12 6.85
N ARG A 922 -16.84 -21.27 7.07
CA ARG A 922 -17.03 -20.56 8.33
C ARG A 922 -17.29 -21.52 9.50
N GLU A 923 -18.15 -22.52 9.30
CA GLU A 923 -18.45 -23.53 10.31
C GLU A 923 -17.21 -24.34 10.70
N GLU A 924 -16.41 -24.76 9.71
CA GLU A 924 -15.13 -25.48 9.94
C GLU A 924 -14.13 -24.60 10.71
N LEU A 925 -14.04 -23.32 10.35
CA LEU A 925 -13.20 -22.34 11.04
C LEU A 925 -13.62 -22.21 12.51
N LEU A 926 -14.91 -21.96 12.78
CA LEU A 926 -15.45 -21.81 14.14
C LEU A 926 -15.31 -23.08 15.00
N ALA A 927 -15.32 -24.26 14.37
CA ALA A 927 -15.16 -25.55 15.04
C ALA A 927 -13.68 -25.96 15.26
N THR A 928 -12.75 -25.17 14.80
CA THR A 928 -11.30 -25.48 14.88
C THR A 928 -10.84 -25.60 16.33
N ASN A 929 -10.03 -26.60 16.60
CA ASN A 929 -9.38 -26.85 17.87
C ASN A 929 -7.91 -27.25 17.63
N GLN A 930 -7.12 -27.41 18.71
CA GLN A 930 -5.70 -27.71 18.60
C GLN A 930 -5.41 -29.05 17.89
N GLU A 931 -6.29 -30.06 17.99
CA GLU A 931 -6.13 -31.32 17.26
C GLU A 931 -6.30 -31.11 15.76
N ALA A 932 -7.30 -30.32 15.35
CA ALA A 932 -7.49 -29.94 13.95
C ALA A 932 -6.25 -29.21 13.39
N ILE A 933 -5.64 -28.30 14.17
CA ILE A 933 -4.40 -27.61 13.77
C ILE A 933 -3.25 -28.61 13.60
N ARG A 934 -2.99 -29.50 14.58
CA ARG A 934 -1.94 -30.53 14.47
C ARG A 934 -2.09 -31.39 13.22
N ASN A 935 -3.32 -31.73 12.86
CA ASN A 935 -3.61 -32.53 11.66
C ASN A 935 -3.28 -31.78 10.36
N LEU A 936 -3.11 -30.46 10.38
CA LEU A 936 -2.68 -29.67 9.23
C LEU A 936 -1.16 -29.66 9.02
N SER A 937 -0.37 -30.28 9.91
CA SER A 937 1.09 -30.43 9.72
C SER A 937 1.43 -31.12 8.40
N GLY A 938 0.59 -32.05 7.94
CA GLY A 938 0.71 -32.70 6.63
C GLY A 938 0.56 -31.71 5.45
N HIS A 939 -0.30 -30.70 5.57
CA HIS A 939 -0.46 -29.66 4.54
C HIS A 939 0.81 -28.80 4.42
N ILE A 940 1.39 -28.40 5.57
CA ILE A 940 2.63 -27.62 5.59
C ILE A 940 3.78 -28.46 5.03
N ARG A 941 3.94 -29.69 5.50
CA ARG A 941 4.97 -30.61 5.02
C ARG A 941 4.88 -30.85 3.52
N SER A 942 3.66 -31.07 3.01
CA SER A 942 3.41 -31.32 1.58
C SER A 942 3.95 -30.20 0.71
N PHE A 943 3.65 -28.94 1.00
CA PHE A 943 4.09 -27.85 0.12
C PHE A 943 5.57 -27.47 0.36
N VAL A 944 6.08 -27.56 1.58
CA VAL A 944 7.49 -27.25 1.88
C VAL A 944 8.42 -28.26 1.23
N GLU A 945 8.13 -29.58 1.30
CA GLU A 945 8.93 -30.66 0.72
C GLU A 945 8.92 -30.66 -0.82
N GLN A 946 7.97 -30.02 -1.49
CA GLN A 946 8.00 -29.86 -2.95
C GLN A 946 9.17 -28.96 -3.41
N ASP A 947 9.73 -28.18 -2.50
CA ASP A 947 10.96 -27.39 -2.68
C ASP A 947 10.91 -26.46 -3.89
N TYR A 948 9.82 -25.69 -4.02
CA TYR A 948 9.74 -24.54 -4.92
C TYR A 948 10.21 -23.30 -4.19
N PHE A 949 11.23 -22.63 -4.75
CA PHE A 949 11.98 -21.63 -4.06
C PHE A 949 12.33 -20.45 -4.97
N CYS A 950 12.14 -19.22 -4.49
CA CYS A 950 12.57 -18.01 -5.17
C CYS A 950 13.02 -16.97 -4.16
N VAL A 951 14.15 -16.31 -4.43
CA VAL A 951 14.64 -15.19 -3.64
C VAL A 951 14.87 -13.99 -4.55
N VAL A 952 14.41 -12.82 -4.10
CA VAL A 952 14.79 -11.53 -4.66
C VAL A 952 15.62 -10.81 -3.61
N GLY A 953 16.80 -10.27 -3.94
CA GLY A 953 17.56 -9.55 -2.94
C GLY A 953 19.00 -9.26 -3.29
N ASN A 954 19.79 -9.06 -2.25
CA ASN A 954 21.19 -8.66 -2.32
C ASN A 954 22.03 -9.66 -3.13
N ASP A 955 22.78 -9.12 -4.06
CA ASP A 955 23.53 -9.90 -5.04
C ASP A 955 24.64 -10.74 -4.37
N GLU A 956 25.37 -10.20 -3.37
CA GLU A 956 26.41 -10.94 -2.66
C GLU A 956 25.82 -12.12 -1.87
N LYS A 957 24.76 -11.90 -1.09
CA LYS A 957 24.12 -12.94 -0.27
C LYS A 957 23.51 -14.05 -1.10
N ILE A 958 22.90 -13.73 -2.24
CA ILE A 958 22.38 -14.75 -3.15
C ILE A 958 23.53 -15.55 -3.78
N LYS A 959 24.64 -14.90 -4.18
CA LYS A 959 25.82 -15.58 -4.71
C LYS A 959 26.52 -16.47 -3.67
N GLU A 960 26.58 -16.03 -2.40
CA GLU A 960 27.09 -16.83 -1.28
C GLU A 960 26.24 -18.07 -0.97
N ALA A 961 24.95 -18.03 -1.33
CA ALA A 961 24.01 -19.13 -1.18
C ALA A 961 23.66 -19.79 -2.52
N ALA A 962 24.53 -19.69 -3.52
CA ALA A 962 24.25 -20.15 -4.89
C ALA A 962 23.87 -21.63 -4.98
N GLU A 963 24.29 -22.46 -4.01
CA GLU A 963 23.91 -23.88 -3.94
C GLU A 963 22.42 -24.13 -3.71
N LEU A 964 21.64 -23.14 -3.26
CA LEU A 964 20.20 -23.24 -3.06
C LEU A 964 19.41 -23.07 -4.36
N PHE A 965 20.05 -22.60 -5.43
CA PHE A 965 19.37 -22.18 -6.65
C PHE A 965 19.76 -23.04 -7.84
N ASP A 966 18.79 -23.32 -8.73
CA ASP A 966 19.06 -23.90 -10.05
C ASP A 966 19.63 -22.83 -10.99
N THR A 967 19.20 -21.58 -10.83
CA THR A 967 19.67 -20.45 -11.61
C THR A 967 19.81 -19.19 -10.75
N VAL A 968 20.83 -18.38 -11.05
CA VAL A 968 21.04 -17.05 -10.47
C VAL A 968 21.14 -16.06 -11.61
N THR A 969 20.26 -15.07 -11.63
CA THR A 969 20.17 -14.07 -12.72
C THR A 969 19.85 -12.70 -12.15
N ASP A 970 20.17 -11.66 -12.92
CA ASP A 970 19.75 -10.31 -12.59
C ASP A 970 18.21 -10.20 -12.62
N LEU A 971 17.63 -9.39 -11.74
CA LEU A 971 16.18 -9.17 -11.63
C LEU A 971 15.64 -8.48 -12.88
N TYR A 972 16.41 -7.55 -13.50
CA TYR A 972 16.03 -6.79 -14.70
C TYR A 972 17.23 -6.35 -15.55
#